data_ae76a5df707b9c618080fee37d16cc52
#
_entry.id   ae76a5df707b9c618080fee37d16cc52
#
_cell.length_a   1.000
_cell.length_b   1.000
_cell.length_c   1.000
_cell.angle_alpha   90.00
_cell.angle_beta   90.00
_cell.angle_gamma   90.00
#
_symmetry.space_group_name_H-M   'P 1'
#
loop_
_entity.id
_entity.type
_entity.pdbx_description
1 polymer ?
#
loop_
_entity_poly.entity_id
_entity_poly.type
_entity_poly.pdbx_seq_one_letter_code
_entity_poly.pdbx_strand_id
1 'polypeptide(L)'
;MLKNSKLHFYPVVLFFALFSYSQTSNAELVKNLEQFNKAVAKVKPGGEIVLADGTWSDVELVFKAKGTPKKLIELKAQTPGKVIITGQSNLSFSGEYLVISGLVFKDGSTPTGEVVSFRTSKDDVANHTRVTNIVIDNFSTVDRPMSDLWVAMYGKNNHFDHNSLVNKRNRGVTLAVRMNTEASRKNNHLIEYNYFGPRQILGSNGGETLRIGTSHFSREYSNTTAQYNYFDRTNGEHEIISNKSSGNSLIKNVFFETQGTLTMRHGHFTKVEGNYFLGNGKPNTGGIRIINESQSVSNNYMYGLTGTRLRGALVIMNGVPNSPPNRYDPVIDSAMNNNIVIDSSFIELGAGSDEERSAPPTTSEFKNNIILGNTVFNLYDDMSGIDFKGNLLNEEASTPIKSGFASTPYDVTVNKYGLKSPSKALLDKIGFGEVKLPVTKAETGASFYSKKEAIVAFQSGKTINVKSGTDTILTALDNSSAGDVLVLENGGKYLLTKFAEVHHPITIMAKKGDKPVIRSLKPNFINIENGGALEVENLWFDGAESPDYKGNNIINTSSTSMNINYSLSVRNIKVTDLDVNGYFYFFKANAGTFADSIEILDSEFINITGAILQMNREVDDLGVYSVENLTISGNTFKDVKEEVVTLYRGGFDESTFGPIVTITDNKLSNVGKGSTHRSGASMYFHGVQKLNISDTTWDNSAPVSLYLTNGEPVTMIKDVVMKDTGKIRANNDGYKTKNVTYK
;
A
#
# COMPACT_ATOMS: atom_id res chain seq x y z
N MET A 1 52.55 -55.60 -48.28
CA MET A 1 51.88 -56.77 -47.66
C MET A 1 51.53 -56.42 -46.22
N LEU A 2 50.32 -56.05 -45.97
CA LEU A 2 49.80 -55.76 -44.62
C LEU A 2 48.40 -56.33 -44.56
N LYS A 3 48.19 -57.33 -43.70
CA LYS A 3 46.96 -58.04 -43.52
C LYS A 3 45.93 -57.20 -42.71
N ASN A 4 44.72 -57.10 -43.26
CA ASN A 4 43.53 -56.60 -42.59
C ASN A 4 43.07 -57.55 -41.50
N SER A 5 42.94 -57.12 -40.27
CA SER A 5 42.19 -57.78 -39.19
C SER A 5 40.86 -57.07 -38.97
N LYS A 6 39.76 -57.73 -39.26
CA LYS A 6 38.40 -57.29 -39.01
C LYS A 6 38.07 -57.52 -37.53
N LEU A 7 37.81 -56.42 -36.78
CA LEU A 7 37.20 -56.49 -35.43
C LEU A 7 35.67 -56.65 -35.56
N HIS A 8 35.16 -57.75 -35.02
CA HIS A 8 33.70 -57.94 -34.92
C HIS A 8 33.22 -57.31 -33.63
N PHE A 9 32.37 -56.29 -33.76
CA PHE A 9 31.61 -55.72 -32.65
C PHE A 9 30.33 -56.54 -32.46
N TYR A 10 30.18 -57.18 -31.29
CA TYR A 10 28.89 -57.71 -30.83
C TYR A 10 28.16 -56.60 -30.06
N PRO A 11 26.86 -56.27 -30.35
CA PRO A 11 26.10 -55.38 -29.53
C PRO A 11 25.61 -56.11 -28.27
N VAL A 12 26.08 -55.67 -27.10
CA VAL A 12 25.49 -56.07 -25.81
C VAL A 12 24.20 -55.27 -25.64
N VAL A 13 23.05 -55.92 -25.84
CA VAL A 13 21.74 -55.36 -25.51
C VAL A 13 21.54 -55.45 -24.00
N LEU A 14 21.77 -54.33 -23.30
CA LEU A 14 21.41 -54.23 -21.89
C LEU A 14 19.87 -54.01 -21.80
N PHE A 15 19.18 -55.06 -21.37
CA PHE A 15 17.76 -54.95 -20.94
C PHE A 15 17.71 -54.17 -19.62
N PHE A 16 17.38 -52.89 -19.67
CA PHE A 16 16.93 -52.16 -18.51
C PHE A 16 15.49 -52.61 -18.22
N ALA A 17 15.33 -53.49 -17.27
CA ALA A 17 14.04 -53.74 -16.64
C ALA A 17 13.62 -52.50 -15.86
N LEU A 18 12.76 -51.67 -16.46
CA LEU A 18 12.02 -50.60 -15.77
C LEU A 18 11.10 -51.30 -14.77
N PHE A 19 11.57 -51.48 -13.54
CA PHE A 19 10.68 -51.70 -12.41
C PHE A 19 9.93 -50.40 -12.16
N SER A 20 8.77 -50.26 -12.78
CA SER A 20 7.76 -49.29 -12.37
C SER A 20 7.30 -49.68 -10.97
N TYR A 21 7.94 -49.11 -9.95
CA TYR A 21 7.34 -49.04 -8.62
C TYR A 21 6.10 -48.16 -8.73
N SER A 22 4.95 -48.81 -8.97
CA SER A 22 3.66 -48.21 -8.68
C SER A 22 3.60 -48.02 -7.16
N GLN A 23 4.05 -46.87 -6.68
CA GLN A 23 3.63 -46.40 -5.37
C GLN A 23 2.13 -46.22 -5.46
N THR A 24 1.34 -47.09 -4.88
CA THR A 24 -0.05 -46.82 -4.57
C THR A 24 -0.03 -45.62 -3.62
N SER A 25 -0.27 -44.41 -4.16
CA SER A 25 -0.45 -43.24 -3.35
C SER A 25 -1.65 -43.49 -2.46
N ASN A 26 -1.48 -43.47 -1.14
CA ASN A 26 -2.59 -43.48 -0.17
C ASN A 26 -3.28 -42.14 -0.17
N ALA A 27 -3.77 -41.70 -1.32
CA ALA A 27 -4.48 -40.45 -1.50
C ALA A 27 -5.94 -40.61 -1.10
N GLU A 28 -6.37 -39.90 -0.08
CA GLU A 28 -7.77 -39.86 0.36
C GLU A 28 -8.45 -38.58 -0.20
N LEU A 29 -9.37 -38.75 -1.16
CA LEU A 29 -10.18 -37.65 -1.69
C LEU A 29 -11.32 -37.32 -0.71
N VAL A 30 -11.34 -36.08 -0.23
CA VAL A 30 -12.34 -35.57 0.72
C VAL A 30 -13.20 -34.49 0.06
N LYS A 31 -14.52 -34.46 0.33
CA LYS A 31 -15.48 -33.58 -0.31
C LYS A 31 -16.16 -32.58 0.64
N ASN A 32 -15.91 -32.72 1.93
CA ASN A 32 -16.43 -31.84 2.98
C ASN A 32 -15.57 -31.89 4.25
N LEU A 33 -15.87 -31.00 5.20
CA LEU A 33 -15.11 -30.84 6.45
C LEU A 33 -15.12 -32.13 7.31
N GLU A 34 -16.24 -32.88 7.35
CA GLU A 34 -16.33 -34.13 8.11
C GLU A 34 -15.35 -35.19 7.57
N GLN A 35 -15.34 -35.38 6.24
CA GLN A 35 -14.39 -36.31 5.60
C GLN A 35 -12.95 -35.85 5.78
N PHE A 36 -12.68 -34.55 5.67
CA PHE A 36 -11.36 -33.98 5.92
C PHE A 36 -10.88 -34.30 7.34
N ASN A 37 -11.70 -34.05 8.36
CA ASN A 37 -11.36 -34.31 9.75
C ASN A 37 -11.08 -35.81 10.00
N LYS A 38 -11.87 -36.69 9.37
CA LYS A 38 -11.63 -38.16 9.43
C LYS A 38 -10.33 -38.56 8.76
N ALA A 39 -9.98 -37.96 7.62
CA ALA A 39 -8.73 -38.20 6.91
C ALA A 39 -7.52 -37.73 7.74
N VAL A 40 -7.56 -36.51 8.30
CA VAL A 40 -6.51 -36.00 9.19
C VAL A 40 -6.23 -36.92 10.37
N ALA A 41 -7.29 -37.46 11.00
CA ALA A 41 -7.15 -38.33 12.15
C ALA A 41 -6.46 -39.69 11.83
N LYS A 42 -6.42 -40.11 10.56
CA LYS A 42 -5.92 -41.39 10.12
C LYS A 42 -4.60 -41.33 9.33
N VAL A 43 -4.30 -40.12 8.77
CA VAL A 43 -3.16 -39.99 7.86
C VAL A 43 -1.85 -40.38 8.52
N LYS A 44 -1.02 -41.12 7.77
CA LYS A 44 0.29 -41.60 8.22
C LYS A 44 1.40 -41.02 7.35
N PRO A 45 2.66 -41.02 7.79
CA PRO A 45 3.79 -40.56 6.97
C PRO A 45 3.79 -41.17 5.56
N GLY A 46 3.79 -40.28 4.54
CA GLY A 46 3.68 -40.63 3.12
C GLY A 46 2.23 -40.65 2.59
N GLY A 47 1.23 -40.27 3.41
CA GLY A 47 -0.16 -40.17 2.99
C GLY A 47 -0.50 -38.80 2.39
N GLU A 48 -1.58 -38.77 1.61
CA GLU A 48 -2.07 -37.59 0.93
C GLU A 48 -3.56 -37.36 1.25
N ILE A 49 -3.92 -36.15 1.63
CA ILE A 49 -5.31 -35.68 1.75
C ILE A 49 -5.59 -34.76 0.58
N VAL A 50 -6.55 -35.13 -0.26
CA VAL A 50 -6.88 -34.40 -1.47
C VAL A 50 -8.26 -33.75 -1.31
N LEU A 51 -8.30 -32.41 -1.28
CA LEU A 51 -9.57 -31.68 -1.28
C LEU A 51 -10.20 -31.72 -2.68
N ALA A 52 -11.45 -32.12 -2.77
CA ALA A 52 -12.18 -32.18 -4.04
C ALA A 52 -12.38 -30.78 -4.63
N ASP A 53 -12.31 -30.68 -5.95
CA ASP A 53 -12.60 -29.43 -6.68
C ASP A 53 -13.98 -28.88 -6.34
N GLY A 54 -14.09 -27.54 -6.28
CA GLY A 54 -15.32 -26.83 -5.98
C GLY A 54 -15.14 -25.78 -4.87
N THR A 55 -16.25 -25.27 -4.37
CA THR A 55 -16.29 -24.23 -3.35
C THR A 55 -16.41 -24.84 -1.95
N TRP A 56 -15.52 -24.42 -1.07
CA TRP A 56 -15.47 -24.76 0.36
C TRP A 56 -15.79 -23.50 1.15
N SER A 57 -17.04 -23.32 1.57
CA SER A 57 -17.52 -22.14 2.27
C SER A 57 -17.64 -22.38 3.76
N ASP A 58 -17.24 -21.37 4.57
CA ASP A 58 -17.39 -21.35 6.03
C ASP A 58 -16.74 -22.57 6.69
N VAL A 59 -15.46 -22.85 6.32
CA VAL A 59 -14.71 -23.99 6.82
C VAL A 59 -13.46 -23.56 7.59
N GLU A 60 -13.29 -24.12 8.78
CA GLU A 60 -12.06 -24.06 9.54
C GLU A 60 -11.27 -25.37 9.38
N LEU A 61 -10.27 -25.37 8.50
CA LEU A 61 -9.45 -26.53 8.21
C LEU A 61 -8.32 -26.64 9.24
N VAL A 62 -8.37 -27.66 10.09
CA VAL A 62 -7.33 -27.96 11.10
C VAL A 62 -6.53 -29.18 10.69
N PHE A 63 -5.29 -28.97 10.23
CA PHE A 63 -4.42 -30.03 9.73
C PHE A 63 -3.27 -30.30 10.69
N LYS A 64 -3.46 -31.23 11.62
CA LYS A 64 -2.44 -31.67 12.58
C LYS A 64 -1.91 -33.03 12.18
N ALA A 65 -0.64 -33.11 11.75
CA ALA A 65 -0.05 -34.38 11.31
C ALA A 65 1.47 -34.36 11.49
N LYS A 66 2.10 -35.56 11.48
CA LYS A 66 3.54 -35.71 11.61
C LYS A 66 4.09 -36.68 10.57
N GLY A 67 4.69 -36.11 9.53
CA GLY A 67 5.46 -36.83 8.54
C GLY A 67 6.88 -37.12 9.00
N THR A 68 7.75 -37.48 8.05
CA THR A 68 9.18 -37.63 8.25
C THR A 68 9.93 -37.04 7.05
N PRO A 69 11.27 -36.79 7.14
CA PRO A 69 12.03 -36.23 6.00
C PRO A 69 11.94 -37.07 4.72
N LYS A 70 11.69 -38.38 4.83
CA LYS A 70 11.58 -39.33 3.70
C LYS A 70 10.12 -39.62 3.30
N LYS A 71 9.15 -39.29 4.14
CA LYS A 71 7.72 -39.54 3.95
C LYS A 71 6.92 -38.37 4.43
N LEU A 72 6.82 -37.35 3.56
CA LEU A 72 6.02 -36.16 3.82
C LEU A 72 4.53 -36.53 3.89
N ILE A 73 3.74 -35.72 4.56
CA ILE A 73 2.26 -35.78 4.48
C ILE A 73 1.79 -34.60 3.69
N GLU A 74 0.94 -34.84 2.68
CA GLU A 74 0.45 -33.79 1.78
C GLU A 74 -1.02 -33.47 2.02
N LEU A 75 -1.34 -32.17 2.07
CA LEU A 75 -2.68 -31.62 1.93
C LEU A 75 -2.71 -30.81 0.63
N LYS A 76 -3.51 -31.24 -0.33
CA LYS A 76 -3.51 -30.57 -1.63
C LYS A 76 -4.90 -30.49 -2.28
N ALA A 77 -5.06 -29.54 -3.20
CA ALA A 77 -6.19 -29.51 -4.07
C ALA A 77 -6.18 -30.70 -5.04
N GLN A 78 -7.35 -31.23 -5.40
CA GLN A 78 -7.50 -32.24 -6.43
C GLN A 78 -6.94 -31.72 -7.76
N THR A 79 -7.34 -30.52 -8.15
CA THR A 79 -6.75 -29.77 -9.26
C THR A 79 -6.26 -28.42 -8.74
N PRO A 80 -4.98 -28.08 -8.86
CA PRO A 80 -4.46 -26.82 -8.39
C PRO A 80 -5.28 -25.62 -8.93
N GLY A 81 -5.72 -24.76 -8.02
CA GLY A 81 -6.54 -23.59 -8.36
C GLY A 81 -8.04 -23.85 -8.50
N LYS A 82 -8.54 -25.09 -8.31
CA LYS A 82 -9.96 -25.42 -8.41
C LYS A 82 -10.65 -25.67 -7.06
N VAL A 83 -9.90 -25.68 -5.97
CA VAL A 83 -10.43 -25.69 -4.61
C VAL A 83 -10.49 -24.26 -4.12
N ILE A 84 -11.71 -23.69 -4.10
CA ILE A 84 -11.94 -22.28 -3.72
C ILE A 84 -12.50 -22.25 -2.31
N ILE A 85 -11.73 -21.69 -1.38
CA ILE A 85 -12.10 -21.48 0.01
C ILE A 85 -12.64 -20.07 0.15
N THR A 86 -13.86 -19.92 0.64
CA THR A 86 -14.57 -18.63 0.73
C THR A 86 -15.37 -18.53 2.04
N GLY A 87 -16.11 -17.42 2.23
CA GLY A 87 -16.88 -17.17 3.44
C GLY A 87 -15.98 -16.95 4.67
N GLN A 88 -16.45 -17.37 5.84
CA GLN A 88 -15.68 -17.30 7.10
C GLN A 88 -14.80 -18.56 7.24
N SER A 89 -13.60 -18.50 6.68
CA SER A 89 -12.76 -19.69 6.55
C SER A 89 -11.30 -19.43 6.90
N ASN A 90 -10.59 -20.48 7.31
CA ASN A 90 -9.14 -20.47 7.55
C ASN A 90 -8.53 -21.84 7.36
N LEU A 91 -7.19 -21.90 7.41
CA LEU A 91 -6.38 -23.13 7.49
C LEU A 91 -5.34 -22.96 8.59
N SER A 92 -5.41 -23.80 9.60
CA SER A 92 -4.38 -23.93 10.63
C SER A 92 -3.73 -25.31 10.58
N PHE A 93 -2.42 -25.37 10.78
CA PHE A 93 -1.70 -26.66 10.75
C PHE A 93 -0.53 -26.66 11.72
N SER A 94 -0.22 -27.87 12.22
CA SER A 94 0.89 -28.11 13.13
C SER A 94 1.49 -29.49 12.94
N GLY A 95 2.69 -29.70 13.49
CA GLY A 95 3.46 -30.93 13.37
C GLY A 95 4.68 -30.77 12.50
N GLU A 96 5.06 -31.81 11.76
CA GLU A 96 6.35 -31.82 11.06
C GLU A 96 6.25 -32.46 9.67
N TYR A 97 7.11 -31.96 8.75
CA TYR A 97 7.27 -32.55 7.41
C TYR A 97 5.95 -32.62 6.63
N LEU A 98 5.22 -31.49 6.59
CA LEU A 98 3.97 -31.36 5.86
C LEU A 98 4.21 -30.58 4.55
N VAL A 99 3.35 -30.85 3.55
CA VAL A 99 3.26 -30.04 2.32
C VAL A 99 1.82 -29.64 2.11
N ILE A 100 1.57 -28.34 1.90
CA ILE A 100 0.24 -27.79 1.59
C ILE A 100 0.32 -27.09 0.23
N SER A 101 -0.62 -27.44 -0.70
CA SER A 101 -0.54 -26.86 -2.05
C SER A 101 -1.88 -26.75 -2.81
N GLY A 102 -1.93 -25.83 -3.77
CA GLY A 102 -2.96 -25.76 -4.80
C GLY A 102 -4.27 -25.10 -4.38
N LEU A 103 -4.40 -24.59 -3.15
CA LEU A 103 -5.62 -24.01 -2.58
C LEU A 103 -5.77 -22.54 -2.96
N VAL A 104 -7.02 -22.05 -3.07
CA VAL A 104 -7.34 -20.65 -3.32
C VAL A 104 -8.29 -20.15 -2.24
N PHE A 105 -7.86 -19.17 -1.46
CA PHE A 105 -8.70 -18.40 -0.55
C PHE A 105 -9.16 -17.15 -1.30
N LYS A 106 -10.45 -16.99 -1.50
CA LYS A 106 -10.97 -15.90 -2.32
C LYS A 106 -12.32 -15.38 -1.82
N ASP A 107 -12.45 -14.04 -1.86
CA ASP A 107 -13.72 -13.34 -1.58
C ASP A 107 -14.36 -13.78 -0.26
N GLY A 108 -13.58 -13.87 0.81
CA GLY A 108 -13.98 -14.25 2.16
C GLY A 108 -13.19 -13.50 3.22
N SER A 109 -13.23 -14.00 4.45
CA SER A 109 -12.44 -13.49 5.58
C SER A 109 -12.19 -14.59 6.61
N THR A 110 -11.25 -14.36 7.53
CA THR A 110 -10.96 -15.35 8.59
C THR A 110 -11.78 -15.08 9.84
N PRO A 111 -12.33 -16.12 10.48
CA PRO A 111 -13.00 -15.97 11.78
C PRO A 111 -12.02 -15.86 12.97
N THR A 112 -10.73 -16.17 12.78
CA THR A 112 -9.74 -16.29 13.88
C THR A 112 -8.64 -15.24 13.88
N GLY A 113 -8.63 -14.33 12.90
CA GLY A 113 -7.57 -13.32 12.74
C GLY A 113 -6.30 -13.84 12.04
N GLU A 114 -6.23 -15.10 11.60
CA GLU A 114 -5.17 -15.69 10.77
C GLU A 114 -5.82 -16.53 9.67
N VAL A 115 -5.49 -16.28 8.39
CA VAL A 115 -6.06 -17.05 7.26
C VAL A 115 -5.31 -18.38 7.11
N VAL A 116 -3.98 -18.33 7.03
CA VAL A 116 -3.10 -19.49 6.97
C VAL A 116 -2.14 -19.43 8.15
N SER A 117 -2.33 -20.32 9.13
CA SER A 117 -1.60 -20.34 10.39
C SER A 117 -0.71 -21.55 10.53
N PHE A 118 0.60 -21.33 10.73
CA PHE A 118 1.59 -22.39 10.98
C PHE A 118 1.55 -22.92 12.42
N ARG A 119 0.38 -22.91 13.03
CA ARG A 119 0.09 -23.50 14.34
C ARG A 119 -1.39 -23.87 14.45
N THR A 120 -1.72 -24.84 15.27
CA THR A 120 -3.09 -25.16 15.67
C THR A 120 -3.40 -24.72 17.09
N SER A 121 -2.37 -24.41 17.89
CA SER A 121 -2.47 -23.79 19.22
C SER A 121 -1.17 -23.04 19.53
N LYS A 122 -1.10 -22.37 20.69
CA LYS A 122 0.11 -21.70 21.15
C LYS A 122 1.33 -22.62 21.20
N ASP A 123 1.13 -23.87 21.58
CA ASP A 123 2.20 -24.84 21.83
C ASP A 123 2.37 -25.85 20.69
N ASP A 124 1.39 -25.97 19.80
CA ASP A 124 1.42 -26.85 18.63
C ASP A 124 1.75 -26.06 17.36
N VAL A 125 3.00 -25.96 17.03
CA VAL A 125 3.53 -25.23 15.86
C VAL A 125 3.95 -26.18 14.74
N ALA A 126 4.03 -25.66 13.51
CA ALA A 126 4.54 -26.40 12.35
C ALA A 126 6.05 -26.24 12.20
N ASN A 127 6.75 -27.35 11.93
CA ASN A 127 8.18 -27.36 11.63
C ASN A 127 8.46 -28.13 10.35
N HIS A 128 9.51 -27.76 9.60
CA HIS A 128 9.89 -28.42 8.36
C HIS A 128 8.72 -28.59 7.38
N THR A 129 7.80 -27.61 7.38
CA THR A 129 6.57 -27.64 6.58
C THR A 129 6.72 -26.70 5.40
N ARG A 130 6.28 -27.15 4.22
CA ARG A 130 6.25 -26.35 2.99
C ARG A 130 4.82 -25.97 2.64
N VAL A 131 4.59 -24.69 2.37
CA VAL A 131 3.35 -24.17 1.79
C VAL A 131 3.70 -23.58 0.43
N THR A 132 3.14 -24.14 -0.63
CA THR A 132 3.50 -23.76 -1.99
C THR A 132 2.29 -23.73 -2.92
N ASN A 133 2.33 -22.89 -3.95
CA ASN A 133 1.27 -22.75 -4.94
C ASN A 133 -0.13 -22.57 -4.32
N ILE A 134 -0.25 -21.75 -3.28
CA ILE A 134 -1.55 -21.27 -2.78
C ILE A 134 -1.80 -19.84 -3.24
N VAL A 135 -3.07 -19.47 -3.25
CA VAL A 135 -3.52 -18.10 -3.57
C VAL A 135 -4.36 -17.57 -2.42
N ILE A 136 -4.10 -16.34 -2.00
CA ILE A 136 -5.00 -15.56 -1.14
C ILE A 136 -5.30 -14.27 -1.91
N ASP A 137 -6.55 -14.10 -2.37
CA ASP A 137 -6.98 -12.99 -3.19
C ASP A 137 -8.26 -12.38 -2.64
N ASN A 138 -8.22 -11.09 -2.29
CA ASN A 138 -9.38 -10.38 -1.77
C ASN A 138 -10.05 -11.07 -0.56
N PHE A 139 -9.25 -11.71 0.30
CA PHE A 139 -9.75 -12.44 1.46
C PHE A 139 -9.67 -11.59 2.73
N SER A 140 -10.52 -10.55 2.79
CA SER A 140 -10.48 -9.49 3.81
C SER A 140 -11.88 -9.16 4.32
N THR A 141 -11.99 -8.95 5.65
CA THR A 141 -13.22 -8.41 6.23
C THR A 141 -13.54 -7.03 5.66
N VAL A 142 -14.82 -6.68 5.56
CA VAL A 142 -15.25 -5.33 5.14
C VAL A 142 -14.91 -4.27 6.19
N ASP A 143 -14.73 -4.67 7.45
CA ASP A 143 -14.31 -3.79 8.53
C ASP A 143 -12.81 -3.47 8.41
N ARG A 144 -12.49 -2.33 7.76
CA ARG A 144 -11.13 -1.87 7.49
C ARG A 144 -10.21 -1.84 8.72
N PRO A 145 -10.61 -1.31 9.88
CA PRO A 145 -9.79 -1.29 11.09
C PRO A 145 -9.53 -2.66 11.72
N MET A 146 -10.38 -3.66 11.44
CA MET A 146 -10.20 -5.00 11.99
C MET A 146 -8.95 -5.64 11.43
N SER A 147 -8.07 -6.09 12.33
CA SER A 147 -6.74 -6.60 11.95
C SER A 147 -6.72 -8.11 11.85
N ASP A 148 -6.19 -8.63 10.74
CA ASP A 148 -5.86 -10.04 10.57
C ASP A 148 -4.50 -10.22 9.88
N LEU A 149 -3.94 -11.43 9.95
CA LEU A 149 -2.77 -11.86 9.21
C LEU A 149 -3.21 -12.85 8.13
N TRP A 150 -2.79 -12.62 6.88
CA TRP A 150 -3.08 -13.61 5.85
C TRP A 150 -2.22 -14.86 6.02
N VAL A 151 -0.94 -14.67 6.35
CA VAL A 151 -0.05 -15.78 6.68
C VAL A 151 0.67 -15.48 8.00
N ALA A 152 0.59 -16.41 8.95
CA ALA A 152 1.28 -16.33 10.23
C ALA A 152 2.23 -17.53 10.38
N MET A 153 3.53 -17.30 10.16
CA MET A 153 4.55 -18.33 10.25
C MET A 153 5.05 -18.48 11.68
N TYR A 154 4.84 -19.64 12.27
CA TYR A 154 5.35 -20.08 13.57
C TYR A 154 6.28 -21.28 13.40
N GLY A 155 6.95 -21.71 14.48
CA GLY A 155 7.86 -22.88 14.48
C GLY A 155 9.18 -22.61 13.79
N LYS A 156 9.78 -23.65 13.18
CA LYS A 156 11.14 -23.58 12.61
C LYS A 156 11.25 -24.29 11.28
N ASN A 157 12.21 -23.84 10.45
CA ASN A 157 12.61 -24.47 9.19
C ASN A 157 11.43 -24.64 8.20
N ASN A 158 10.47 -23.73 8.21
CA ASN A 158 9.36 -23.78 7.29
C ASN A 158 9.70 -23.05 6.00
N HIS A 159 9.09 -23.49 4.91
CA HIS A 159 9.30 -22.98 3.56
C HIS A 159 7.98 -22.48 2.99
N PHE A 160 7.94 -21.22 2.58
CA PHE A 160 6.78 -20.56 1.97
C PHE A 160 7.18 -20.04 0.59
N ASP A 161 6.75 -20.73 -0.48
CA ASP A 161 7.24 -20.47 -1.83
C ASP A 161 6.16 -20.56 -2.90
N HIS A 162 6.35 -19.82 -4.01
CA HIS A 162 5.46 -19.80 -5.18
C HIS A 162 3.99 -19.53 -4.83
N ASN A 163 3.72 -18.73 -3.80
CA ASN A 163 2.38 -18.35 -3.40
C ASN A 163 2.02 -16.95 -3.92
N SER A 164 0.74 -16.71 -4.21
CA SER A 164 0.23 -15.42 -4.65
C SER A 164 -0.65 -14.80 -3.57
N LEU A 165 -0.26 -13.64 -3.04
CA LEU A 165 -0.96 -12.89 -2.01
C LEU A 165 -1.36 -11.53 -2.59
N VAL A 166 -2.65 -11.31 -2.90
CA VAL A 166 -3.11 -10.21 -3.73
C VAL A 166 -4.36 -9.53 -3.16
N ASN A 167 -4.42 -8.21 -3.20
CA ASN A 167 -5.60 -7.44 -2.80
C ASN A 167 -5.97 -7.56 -1.32
N LYS A 168 -5.00 -7.57 -0.40
CA LYS A 168 -5.32 -7.39 1.02
C LYS A 168 -5.81 -5.97 1.28
N ARG A 169 -6.98 -5.82 1.92
CA ARG A 169 -7.69 -4.54 2.01
C ARG A 169 -7.86 -4.01 3.42
N ASN A 170 -7.98 -4.90 4.40
CA ASN A 170 -8.11 -4.52 5.81
C ASN A 170 -6.73 -4.39 6.48
N ARG A 171 -6.74 -3.87 7.70
CA ARG A 171 -5.57 -3.77 8.58
C ARG A 171 -4.95 -5.14 8.85
N GLY A 172 -3.65 -5.15 9.16
CA GLY A 172 -2.86 -6.34 9.49
C GLY A 172 -1.89 -6.74 8.38
N VAL A 173 -0.82 -7.40 8.77
CA VAL A 173 0.29 -7.77 7.91
C VAL A 173 -0.12 -8.86 6.92
N THR A 174 0.35 -8.78 5.68
CA THR A 174 0.07 -9.83 4.69
C THR A 174 0.77 -11.14 5.07
N LEU A 175 2.08 -11.13 5.34
CA LEU A 175 2.82 -12.27 5.85
C LEU A 175 3.63 -11.87 7.08
N ALA A 176 3.42 -12.52 8.21
CA ALA A 176 4.14 -12.27 9.46
C ALA A 176 4.91 -13.50 9.94
N VAL A 177 6.22 -13.35 10.14
CA VAL A 177 7.04 -14.32 10.89
C VAL A 177 6.90 -13.99 12.37
N ARG A 178 6.36 -14.91 13.13
CA ARG A 178 6.04 -14.75 14.54
C ARG A 178 7.13 -15.36 15.42
N MET A 179 7.53 -14.65 16.47
CA MET A 179 8.61 -15.05 17.38
C MET A 179 8.17 -15.08 18.86
N ASN A 180 6.87 -15.07 19.10
CA ASN A 180 6.28 -14.91 20.43
C ASN A 180 6.41 -16.13 21.34
N THR A 181 6.96 -17.24 20.86
CA THR A 181 7.32 -18.41 21.66
C THR A 181 8.77 -18.81 21.37
N GLU A 182 9.44 -19.49 22.30
CA GLU A 182 10.79 -20.00 22.10
C GLU A 182 10.88 -21.00 20.93
N ALA A 183 9.82 -21.79 20.73
CA ALA A 183 9.69 -22.73 19.61
C ALA A 183 9.70 -22.00 18.24
N SER A 184 9.43 -20.70 18.21
CA SER A 184 9.39 -19.88 17.00
C SER A 184 10.55 -18.87 16.90
N ARG A 185 11.59 -18.97 17.77
CA ARG A 185 12.83 -18.16 17.68
C ARG A 185 13.94 -18.96 17.02
N LYS A 186 14.94 -18.29 16.43
CA LYS A 186 15.96 -18.93 15.57
C LYS A 186 15.28 -19.89 14.59
N ASN A 187 14.28 -19.34 13.90
CA ASN A 187 13.31 -20.14 13.17
C ASN A 187 13.79 -20.56 11.76
N ASN A 188 14.79 -19.87 11.18
CA ASN A 188 15.42 -20.24 9.91
C ASN A 188 14.38 -20.47 8.78
N HIS A 189 13.34 -19.66 8.70
CA HIS A 189 12.34 -19.77 7.63
C HIS A 189 12.92 -19.38 6.28
N LEU A 190 12.40 -20.00 5.21
CA LEU A 190 12.67 -19.61 3.83
C LEU A 190 11.38 -19.13 3.17
N ILE A 191 11.41 -17.90 2.64
CA ILE A 191 10.29 -17.24 1.96
C ILE A 191 10.79 -16.84 0.58
N GLU A 192 10.38 -17.56 -0.48
CA GLU A 192 10.95 -17.31 -1.80
C GLU A 192 9.97 -17.52 -2.95
N TYR A 193 10.26 -16.87 -4.09
CA TYR A 193 9.46 -16.95 -5.31
C TYR A 193 7.97 -16.64 -5.12
N ASN A 194 7.60 -15.88 -4.06
CA ASN A 194 6.23 -15.48 -3.86
C ASN A 194 5.92 -14.20 -4.67
N TYR A 195 4.69 -14.09 -5.11
CA TYR A 195 4.11 -12.89 -5.69
C TYR A 195 3.25 -12.20 -4.64
N PHE A 196 3.75 -11.08 -4.13
CA PHE A 196 2.98 -10.14 -3.34
C PHE A 196 2.39 -9.10 -4.31
N GLY A 197 1.12 -9.27 -4.64
CA GLY A 197 0.43 -8.44 -5.63
C GLY A 197 -0.06 -7.11 -5.05
N PRO A 198 -0.80 -6.34 -5.82
CA PRO A 198 -1.22 -5.03 -5.40
C PRO A 198 -1.93 -5.03 -4.05
N ARG A 199 -1.55 -4.07 -3.23
CA ARG A 199 -2.22 -3.73 -1.98
C ARG A 199 -2.47 -2.23 -1.96
N GLN A 200 -3.72 -1.83 -1.83
CA GLN A 200 -4.12 -0.42 -1.74
C GLN A 200 -3.56 0.23 -0.46
N ILE A 201 -3.47 1.56 -0.45
CA ILE A 201 -3.10 2.34 0.74
C ILE A 201 -4.14 2.08 1.83
N LEU A 202 -3.66 1.75 3.03
CA LEU A 202 -4.54 1.45 4.16
C LEU A 202 -5.08 2.73 4.82
N GLY A 203 -4.29 3.81 4.81
CA GLY A 203 -4.62 5.05 5.51
C GLY A 203 -4.48 4.97 7.04
N SER A 204 -3.69 4.02 7.52
CA SER A 204 -3.34 3.83 8.94
C SER A 204 -2.12 2.92 9.08
N ASN A 205 -1.57 2.80 10.29
CA ASN A 205 -0.54 1.80 10.61
C ASN A 205 -1.11 0.36 10.54
N GLY A 206 -0.29 -0.62 10.20
CA GLY A 206 -0.64 -2.04 10.09
C GLY A 206 -0.86 -2.50 8.66
N GLY A 207 -0.26 -1.80 7.69
CA GLY A 207 -0.29 -2.09 6.26
C GLY A 207 0.93 -2.84 5.71
N GLU A 208 1.86 -3.32 6.55
CA GLU A 208 3.08 -4.00 6.10
C GLU A 208 2.77 -5.23 5.24
N THR A 209 3.59 -5.46 4.24
CA THR A 209 3.45 -6.65 3.40
C THR A 209 4.16 -7.85 4.02
N LEU A 210 5.42 -7.70 4.43
CA LEU A 210 6.18 -8.74 5.13
C LEU A 210 6.72 -8.17 6.45
N ARG A 211 6.41 -8.83 7.58
CA ARG A 211 6.99 -8.48 8.87
C ARG A 211 7.71 -9.66 9.49
N ILE A 212 8.99 -9.48 9.87
CA ILE A 212 9.81 -10.53 10.48
C ILE A 212 10.09 -10.15 11.93
N GLY A 213 9.41 -10.81 12.86
CA GLY A 213 9.50 -10.54 14.29
C GLY A 213 8.58 -9.41 14.77
N THR A 214 8.83 -8.94 15.98
CA THR A 214 8.16 -7.81 16.63
C THR A 214 9.14 -7.05 17.51
N SER A 215 8.81 -5.82 17.92
CA SER A 215 9.69 -4.97 18.74
C SER A 215 10.15 -5.64 20.05
N HIS A 216 9.34 -6.49 20.67
CA HIS A 216 9.71 -7.23 21.89
C HIS A 216 10.88 -8.21 21.68
N PHE A 217 11.06 -8.69 20.47
CA PHE A 217 12.08 -9.69 20.11
C PHE A 217 13.11 -9.13 19.14
N SER A 218 13.26 -7.81 19.09
CA SER A 218 14.14 -7.10 18.15
C SER A 218 15.59 -7.61 18.20
N ARG A 219 16.10 -7.91 19.37
CA ARG A 219 17.48 -8.43 19.59
C ARG A 219 17.59 -9.94 19.50
N GLU A 220 16.47 -10.66 19.36
CA GLU A 220 16.46 -12.11 19.14
C GLU A 220 16.66 -12.44 17.66
N TYR A 221 17.34 -13.56 17.41
CA TYR A 221 17.60 -14.02 16.05
C TYR A 221 16.39 -14.78 15.48
N SER A 222 15.99 -14.40 14.28
CA SER A 222 15.06 -15.16 13.44
C SER A 222 15.83 -16.02 12.45
N ASN A 223 16.87 -15.49 11.80
CA ASN A 223 17.62 -16.09 10.70
C ASN A 223 16.71 -16.44 9.50
N THR A 224 15.61 -15.70 9.32
CA THR A 224 14.73 -15.88 8.15
C THR A 224 15.43 -15.36 6.90
N THR A 225 15.32 -16.12 5.81
CA THR A 225 15.72 -15.66 4.47
C THR A 225 14.46 -15.37 3.64
N ALA A 226 14.34 -14.15 3.14
CA ALA A 226 13.34 -13.76 2.16
C ALA A 226 14.06 -13.39 0.85
N GLN A 227 13.88 -14.22 -0.19
CA GLN A 227 14.62 -14.08 -1.45
C GLN A 227 13.77 -14.37 -2.68
N TYR A 228 14.14 -13.76 -3.82
CA TYR A 228 13.48 -13.97 -5.11
C TYR A 228 11.97 -13.75 -5.09
N ASN A 229 11.46 -12.91 -4.17
CA ASN A 229 10.07 -12.52 -4.14
C ASN A 229 9.84 -11.29 -5.04
N TYR A 230 8.65 -11.17 -5.59
CA TYR A 230 8.22 -10.02 -6.38
C TYR A 230 7.13 -9.25 -5.65
N PHE A 231 7.44 -8.01 -5.26
CA PHE A 231 6.51 -7.09 -4.61
C PHE A 231 5.99 -6.11 -5.68
N ASP A 232 4.72 -6.24 -6.05
CA ASP A 232 4.06 -5.46 -7.11
C ASP A 232 3.09 -4.47 -6.49
N ARG A 233 3.47 -3.19 -6.42
CA ARG A 233 2.61 -2.10 -5.87
C ARG A 233 1.98 -2.45 -4.52
N THR A 234 2.78 -2.92 -3.61
CA THR A 234 2.37 -3.28 -2.25
C THR A 234 2.37 -2.03 -1.37
N ASN A 235 1.34 -1.18 -1.51
CA ASN A 235 1.30 0.20 -1.04
C ASN A 235 0.60 0.39 0.33
N GLY A 236 0.42 -0.67 1.11
CA GLY A 236 -0.36 -0.61 2.35
C GLY A 236 0.10 0.45 3.35
N GLU A 237 1.41 0.57 3.56
CA GLU A 237 2.07 1.60 4.38
C GLU A 237 3.55 1.76 4.00
N HIS A 238 4.29 2.62 4.73
CA HIS A 238 5.72 2.89 4.50
C HIS A 238 6.62 1.67 4.58
N GLU A 239 6.34 0.72 5.46
CA GLU A 239 7.20 -0.45 5.69
C GLU A 239 6.73 -1.63 4.83
N ILE A 240 7.14 -1.68 3.56
CA ILE A 240 6.85 -2.81 2.67
C ILE A 240 7.34 -4.12 3.30
N ILE A 241 8.62 -4.12 3.70
CA ILE A 241 9.19 -5.12 4.59
C ILE A 241 9.54 -4.43 5.90
N SER A 242 8.96 -4.88 7.00
CA SER A 242 9.28 -4.43 8.34
C SER A 242 10.10 -5.51 9.06
N ASN A 243 11.44 -5.40 8.95
CA ASN A 243 12.34 -6.30 9.67
C ASN A 243 12.42 -5.88 11.13
N LYS A 244 11.97 -6.74 12.06
CA LYS A 244 11.94 -6.48 13.52
C LYS A 244 12.62 -7.60 14.32
N SER A 245 13.68 -8.19 13.78
CA SER A 245 14.49 -9.21 14.46
C SER A 245 15.86 -9.35 13.81
N SER A 246 16.79 -10.01 14.49
CA SER A 246 18.19 -10.11 14.08
C SER A 246 18.50 -11.28 13.14
N GLY A 247 19.63 -11.18 12.40
CA GLY A 247 20.22 -12.25 11.61
C GLY A 247 19.50 -12.59 10.31
N ASN A 248 18.64 -11.72 9.80
CA ASN A 248 17.83 -12.01 8.61
C ASN A 248 18.57 -11.69 7.30
N SER A 249 18.17 -12.37 6.23
CA SER A 249 18.65 -12.14 4.87
C SER A 249 17.50 -11.75 3.95
N LEU A 250 17.53 -10.53 3.43
CA LEU A 250 16.53 -9.96 2.52
C LEU A 250 17.23 -9.73 1.18
N ILE A 251 17.23 -10.74 0.31
CA ILE A 251 18.14 -10.76 -0.82
C ILE A 251 17.44 -11.07 -2.14
N LYS A 252 17.90 -10.42 -3.23
CA LYS A 252 17.45 -10.72 -4.60
C LYS A 252 15.93 -10.66 -4.79
N ASN A 253 15.24 -9.74 -4.09
CA ASN A 253 13.84 -9.45 -4.29
C ASN A 253 13.66 -8.32 -5.30
N VAL A 254 12.49 -8.24 -5.91
CA VAL A 254 12.10 -7.15 -6.82
C VAL A 254 10.93 -6.39 -6.21
N PHE A 255 11.07 -5.06 -6.13
CA PHE A 255 10.04 -4.11 -5.69
C PHE A 255 9.64 -3.26 -6.90
N PHE A 256 8.43 -3.49 -7.42
CA PHE A 256 7.93 -2.82 -8.62
C PHE A 256 6.86 -1.79 -8.25
N GLU A 257 7.16 -0.52 -8.45
CA GLU A 257 6.28 0.63 -8.20
C GLU A 257 5.64 0.61 -6.79
N THR A 258 6.36 0.05 -5.81
CA THR A 258 5.90 -0.01 -4.42
C THR A 258 6.19 1.31 -3.70
N GLN A 259 5.18 1.85 -3.04
CA GLN A 259 5.33 3.00 -2.15
C GLN A 259 5.90 2.52 -0.80
N GLY A 260 6.86 3.29 -0.25
CA GLY A 260 7.54 2.92 0.99
C GLY A 260 8.88 2.23 0.79
N THR A 261 9.39 1.57 1.80
CA THR A 261 10.77 1.05 1.86
C THR A 261 10.85 -0.38 2.40
N LEU A 262 11.92 -1.08 2.03
CA LEU A 262 12.45 -2.16 2.84
C LEU A 262 13.09 -1.53 4.07
N THR A 263 12.51 -1.78 5.25
CA THR A 263 12.92 -1.14 6.50
C THR A 263 13.54 -2.13 7.46
N MET A 264 14.79 -1.87 7.84
CA MET A 264 15.46 -2.56 8.95
C MET A 264 15.05 -1.92 10.27
N ARG A 265 13.74 -2.09 10.63
CA ARG A 265 13.06 -1.36 11.71
C ARG A 265 13.64 -1.64 13.09
N HIS A 266 13.98 -2.91 13.33
CA HIS A 266 14.68 -3.40 14.53
C HIS A 266 15.55 -4.58 14.17
N GLY A 267 16.46 -4.96 15.08
CA GLY A 267 17.34 -6.09 14.93
C GLY A 267 18.65 -5.76 14.25
N HIS A 268 19.65 -6.56 14.52
CA HIS A 268 21.03 -6.41 14.08
C HIS A 268 21.39 -7.47 13.05
N PHE A 269 22.53 -7.31 12.37
CA PHE A 269 23.08 -8.31 11.44
C PHE A 269 22.14 -8.69 10.30
N THR A 270 21.36 -7.73 9.77
CA THR A 270 20.53 -7.98 8.61
C THR A 270 21.33 -7.79 7.32
N LYS A 271 21.19 -8.73 6.40
CA LYS A 271 21.80 -8.67 5.07
C LYS A 271 20.73 -8.27 4.04
N VAL A 272 20.96 -7.17 3.33
CA VAL A 272 20.10 -6.66 2.24
C VAL A 272 20.95 -6.60 0.97
N GLU A 273 20.83 -7.59 0.08
CA GLU A 273 21.75 -7.73 -1.04
C GLU A 273 21.04 -8.08 -2.35
N GLY A 274 21.46 -7.43 -3.44
CA GLY A 274 21.03 -7.78 -4.78
C GLY A 274 19.55 -7.53 -5.07
N ASN A 275 18.87 -6.69 -4.28
CA ASN A 275 17.47 -6.33 -4.49
C ASN A 275 17.34 -5.25 -5.58
N TYR A 276 16.22 -5.26 -6.29
CA TYR A 276 15.89 -4.31 -7.34
C TYR A 276 14.66 -3.51 -6.97
N PHE A 277 14.79 -2.20 -6.89
CA PHE A 277 13.72 -1.24 -6.61
C PHE A 277 13.45 -0.44 -7.88
N LEU A 278 12.30 -0.69 -8.50
CA LEU A 278 11.87 -0.09 -9.76
C LEU A 278 10.72 0.89 -9.49
N GLY A 279 11.05 2.13 -9.20
CA GLY A 279 10.05 3.17 -8.88
C GLY A 279 9.35 3.75 -10.11
N ASN A 280 10.03 3.74 -11.28
CA ASN A 280 9.51 4.26 -12.55
C ASN A 280 8.93 5.67 -12.46
N GLY A 281 9.41 6.51 -11.54
CA GLY A 281 8.89 7.86 -11.30
C GLY A 281 7.53 7.91 -10.58
N LYS A 282 6.99 6.78 -10.10
CA LYS A 282 5.72 6.78 -9.35
C LYS A 282 5.88 7.43 -7.98
N PRO A 283 4.86 8.18 -7.50
CA PRO A 283 4.92 8.88 -6.23
C PRO A 283 5.22 7.95 -5.04
N ASN A 284 5.94 8.46 -4.05
CA ASN A 284 6.27 7.81 -2.77
C ASN A 284 7.04 6.49 -2.86
N THR A 285 7.54 6.10 -4.05
CA THR A 285 8.36 4.90 -4.20
C THR A 285 9.70 5.10 -3.50
N GLY A 286 10.09 4.14 -2.65
CA GLY A 286 11.30 4.22 -1.83
C GLY A 286 12.19 2.99 -1.98
N GLY A 287 13.36 3.05 -1.36
CA GLY A 287 14.35 1.99 -1.41
C GLY A 287 14.57 1.33 -0.05
N ILE A 288 15.71 1.60 0.60
CA ILE A 288 16.14 0.91 1.81
C ILE A 288 16.29 1.91 2.96
N ARG A 289 15.60 1.65 4.09
CA ARG A 289 15.73 2.42 5.34
C ARG A 289 16.54 1.66 6.36
N ILE A 290 17.67 2.24 6.75
CA ILE A 290 18.74 1.64 7.56
C ILE A 290 18.66 2.19 8.98
N ILE A 291 18.49 1.29 9.94
CA ILE A 291 18.42 1.52 11.37
C ILE A 291 19.18 0.39 12.07
N ASN A 292 19.67 0.58 13.28
CA ASN A 292 20.34 -0.42 14.12
C ASN A 292 21.78 -0.72 13.67
N GLU A 293 22.45 -1.59 14.44
CA GLU A 293 23.87 -1.95 14.23
C GLU A 293 24.09 -3.09 13.24
N SER A 294 25.30 -3.14 12.68
CA SER A 294 25.84 -4.25 11.91
C SER A 294 24.99 -4.65 10.71
N GLN A 295 24.45 -3.66 10.02
CA GLN A 295 23.65 -3.86 8.82
C GLN A 295 24.55 -3.94 7.58
N SER A 296 24.24 -4.86 6.66
CA SER A 296 24.96 -5.00 5.39
C SER A 296 24.02 -4.75 4.21
N VAL A 297 24.25 -3.66 3.49
CA VAL A 297 23.41 -3.22 2.34
C VAL A 297 24.30 -3.13 1.10
N SER A 298 24.23 -4.14 0.23
CA SER A 298 25.17 -4.20 -0.89
C SER A 298 24.55 -4.71 -2.19
N ASN A 299 25.13 -4.28 -3.31
CA ASN A 299 24.75 -4.75 -4.64
C ASN A 299 23.27 -4.56 -4.97
N ASN A 300 22.59 -3.59 -4.35
CA ASN A 300 21.20 -3.28 -4.66
C ASN A 300 21.11 -2.29 -5.83
N TYR A 301 20.06 -2.40 -6.61
CA TYR A 301 19.76 -1.54 -7.74
C TYR A 301 18.47 -0.75 -7.47
N MET A 302 18.52 0.57 -7.64
CA MET A 302 17.43 1.51 -7.37
C MET A 302 17.25 2.43 -8.57
N TYR A 303 16.05 2.46 -9.16
CA TYR A 303 15.75 3.25 -10.33
C TYR A 303 14.43 4.02 -10.21
N GLY A 304 14.48 5.33 -10.47
CA GLY A 304 13.29 6.18 -10.58
C GLY A 304 12.47 6.28 -9.30
N LEU A 305 13.11 6.23 -8.13
CA LEU A 305 12.46 6.36 -6.82
C LEU A 305 12.21 7.83 -6.50
N THR A 306 10.99 8.15 -6.07
CA THR A 306 10.55 9.55 -5.82
C THR A 306 10.26 9.86 -4.37
N GLY A 307 10.37 8.86 -3.49
CA GLY A 307 10.11 9.02 -2.07
C GLY A 307 11.04 10.04 -1.40
N THR A 308 10.53 10.70 -0.39
CA THR A 308 11.23 11.75 0.37
C THR A 308 11.34 11.34 1.83
N ARG A 309 12.30 11.93 2.55
CA ARG A 309 12.50 11.72 3.99
C ARG A 309 12.67 10.22 4.30
N LEU A 310 11.83 9.63 5.12
CA LEU A 310 11.91 8.20 5.50
C LEU A 310 11.70 7.22 4.32
N ARG A 311 11.42 7.73 3.11
CA ARG A 311 11.17 6.96 1.88
C ARG A 311 12.19 7.23 0.77
N GLY A 312 13.31 7.86 1.06
CA GLY A 312 14.40 8.05 0.08
C GLY A 312 14.90 6.74 -0.53
N ALA A 313 15.71 6.83 -1.57
CA ALA A 313 16.33 5.66 -2.19
C ALA A 313 17.22 4.90 -1.19
N LEU A 314 18.06 5.63 -0.46
CA LEU A 314 18.78 5.14 0.71
C LEU A 314 18.53 6.11 1.86
N VAL A 315 18.10 5.58 2.99
CA VAL A 315 17.82 6.36 4.19
C VAL A 315 18.65 5.82 5.33
N ILE A 316 19.57 6.59 5.85
CA ILE A 316 20.34 6.27 7.05
C ILE A 316 19.77 7.12 8.19
N MET A 317 19.22 6.45 9.21
CA MET A 317 18.53 7.15 10.28
C MET A 317 19.44 7.49 11.45
N ASN A 318 19.10 8.55 12.15
CA ASN A 318 19.56 8.75 13.51
C ASN A 318 18.89 7.79 14.47
N GLY A 319 19.59 7.41 15.52
CA GLY A 319 19.09 6.54 16.57
C GLY A 319 18.86 7.25 17.89
N VAL A 320 18.21 6.54 18.80
CA VAL A 320 18.00 6.95 20.19
C VAL A 320 19.19 6.44 21.03
N PRO A 321 19.92 7.29 21.76
CA PRO A 321 20.98 6.83 22.64
C PRO A 321 20.47 5.84 23.69
N ASN A 322 21.14 4.69 23.85
CA ASN A 322 20.72 3.61 24.76
C ASN A 322 19.27 3.15 24.52
N SER A 323 18.91 2.99 23.27
CA SER A 323 17.55 2.72 22.80
C SER A 323 16.90 1.50 23.48
N PRO A 324 15.65 1.61 23.96
CA PRO A 324 14.87 0.44 24.33
C PRO A 324 14.44 -0.34 23.05
N PRO A 325 14.10 -1.65 23.17
CA PRO A 325 13.84 -2.50 22.02
C PRO A 325 12.72 -2.05 21.05
N ASN A 326 11.84 -1.17 21.49
CA ASN A 326 10.74 -0.65 20.69
C ASN A 326 11.00 0.72 20.03
N ARG A 327 12.22 1.27 20.22
CA ARG A 327 12.64 2.53 19.59
C ARG A 327 13.67 2.27 18.47
N TYR A 328 14.47 3.23 18.11
CA TYR A 328 15.44 3.18 17.02
C TYR A 328 16.85 3.03 17.58
N ASP A 329 17.42 1.84 17.54
CA ASP A 329 18.85 1.68 17.87
C ASP A 329 19.71 2.47 16.86
N PRO A 330 20.83 3.09 17.30
CA PRO A 330 21.72 3.82 16.41
C PRO A 330 22.31 2.94 15.29
N VAL A 331 22.64 3.55 14.17
CA VAL A 331 23.36 2.89 13.08
C VAL A 331 24.85 2.86 13.44
N ILE A 332 25.37 1.66 13.72
CA ILE A 332 26.76 1.42 14.13
C ILE A 332 27.30 0.24 13.31
N ASP A 333 28.59 0.27 12.94
CA ASP A 333 29.27 -0.83 12.22
C ASP A 333 28.51 -1.34 10.98
N SER A 334 27.91 -0.43 10.24
CA SER A 334 27.03 -0.78 9.10
C SER A 334 27.70 -0.46 7.76
N ALA A 335 27.45 -1.29 6.76
CA ALA A 335 28.07 -1.16 5.44
C ALA A 335 27.01 -0.94 4.34
N MET A 336 27.15 0.16 3.58
CA MET A 336 26.32 0.52 2.43
C MET A 336 27.20 0.59 1.18
N ASN A 337 27.44 -0.57 0.56
CA ASN A 337 28.49 -0.71 -0.44
C ASN A 337 27.99 -1.24 -1.79
N ASN A 338 28.60 -0.79 -2.89
CA ASN A 338 28.37 -1.31 -4.24
C ASN A 338 26.91 -1.21 -4.70
N ASN A 339 26.15 -0.22 -4.23
CA ASN A 339 24.77 -0.01 -4.65
C ASN A 339 24.71 0.92 -5.87
N ILE A 340 23.69 0.78 -6.69
CA ILE A 340 23.41 1.62 -7.85
C ILE A 340 22.11 2.37 -7.61
N VAL A 341 22.16 3.70 -7.73
CA VAL A 341 21.00 4.62 -7.64
C VAL A 341 20.95 5.43 -8.93
N ILE A 342 19.87 5.30 -9.69
CA ILE A 342 19.69 6.00 -10.98
C ILE A 342 18.37 6.76 -10.96
N ASP A 343 18.38 8.03 -11.38
CA ASP A 343 17.20 8.88 -11.55
C ASP A 343 16.26 8.86 -10.33
N SER A 344 16.83 8.74 -9.13
CA SER A 344 16.08 8.72 -7.87
C SER A 344 16.23 10.05 -7.15
N SER A 345 15.19 10.48 -6.42
CA SER A 345 15.14 11.85 -5.91
C SER A 345 16.10 12.10 -4.75
N PHE A 346 16.15 11.21 -3.75
CA PHE A 346 16.83 11.54 -2.50
C PHE A 346 17.62 10.37 -1.90
N ILE A 347 18.77 10.71 -1.33
CA ILE A 347 19.50 9.94 -0.31
C ILE A 347 19.46 10.76 0.97
N GLU A 348 19.00 10.16 2.06
CA GLU A 348 18.66 10.84 3.31
C GLU A 348 19.63 10.39 4.41
N LEU A 349 20.48 11.28 4.89
CA LEU A 349 21.53 10.99 5.87
C LEU A 349 21.20 11.65 7.22
N GLY A 350 21.11 10.84 8.29
CA GLY A 350 20.69 11.30 9.61
C GLY A 350 19.18 11.54 9.69
N ALA A 351 18.41 10.89 8.83
CA ALA A 351 16.97 11.10 8.78
C ALA A 351 16.31 10.84 10.15
N GLY A 352 15.32 11.67 10.46
CA GLY A 352 14.60 11.59 11.73
C GLY A 352 15.36 12.14 12.93
N SER A 353 16.48 12.85 12.73
CA SER A 353 17.19 13.57 13.81
C SER A 353 16.25 14.53 14.53
N ASP A 354 16.13 14.38 15.83
CA ASP A 354 15.36 15.19 16.76
C ASP A 354 15.95 15.09 18.19
N GLU A 355 15.29 15.66 19.18
CA GLU A 355 15.75 15.62 20.58
C GLU A 355 15.86 14.18 21.12
N GLU A 356 15.04 13.24 20.68
CA GLU A 356 15.07 11.85 21.10
C GLU A 356 16.06 11.04 20.23
N ARG A 357 15.98 11.17 18.91
CA ARG A 357 16.85 10.49 17.94
C ARG A 357 18.12 11.30 17.69
N SER A 358 18.91 11.48 18.72
CA SER A 358 20.09 12.36 18.75
C SER A 358 21.42 11.65 18.55
N ALA A 359 21.42 10.34 18.25
CA ALA A 359 22.63 9.57 17.98
C ALA A 359 22.85 9.43 16.46
N PRO A 360 23.84 10.16 15.86
CA PRO A 360 24.18 10.00 14.45
C PRO A 360 24.88 8.65 14.21
N PRO A 361 24.97 8.19 12.95
CA PRO A 361 25.67 6.97 12.57
C PRO A 361 27.17 7.03 12.95
N THR A 362 27.72 5.88 13.41
CA THR A 362 29.15 5.77 13.76
C THR A 362 29.78 4.50 13.18
N THR A 363 31.13 4.49 13.02
CA THR A 363 31.93 3.32 12.57
C THR A 363 31.37 2.62 11.33
N SER A 364 30.65 3.36 10.48
CA SER A 364 29.94 2.83 9.32
C SER A 364 30.63 3.22 8.02
N GLU A 365 30.27 2.58 6.92
CA GLU A 365 30.87 2.84 5.63
C GLU A 365 29.85 2.98 4.50
N PHE A 366 30.14 3.90 3.57
CA PHE A 366 29.38 4.13 2.34
C PHE A 366 30.37 4.15 1.18
N LYS A 367 30.58 2.97 0.53
CA LYS A 367 31.71 2.78 -0.38
C LYS A 367 31.28 2.24 -1.74
N ASN A 368 31.98 2.67 -2.78
CA ASN A 368 31.86 2.13 -4.14
C ASN A 368 30.41 2.14 -4.65
N ASN A 369 29.59 3.14 -4.31
CA ASN A 369 28.25 3.29 -4.83
C ASN A 369 28.26 4.14 -6.11
N ILE A 370 27.35 3.87 -7.04
CA ILE A 370 27.10 4.66 -8.25
C ILE A 370 25.79 5.42 -8.05
N ILE A 371 25.83 6.75 -8.13
CA ILE A 371 24.67 7.63 -8.01
C ILE A 371 24.59 8.50 -9.27
N LEU A 372 23.58 8.29 -10.13
CA LEU A 372 23.42 8.96 -11.41
C LEU A 372 22.03 9.58 -11.55
N GLY A 373 21.93 10.74 -12.16
CA GLY A 373 20.72 11.55 -12.30
C GLY A 373 20.66 12.68 -11.29
N ASN A 374 19.50 13.25 -11.07
CA ASN A 374 19.27 14.43 -10.22
C ASN A 374 19.12 14.09 -8.72
N THR A 375 19.84 13.11 -8.23
CA THR A 375 19.74 12.68 -6.83
C THR A 375 20.32 13.74 -5.88
N VAL A 376 19.56 14.12 -4.86
CA VAL A 376 19.94 15.04 -3.82
C VAL A 376 20.23 14.30 -2.53
N PHE A 377 21.39 14.59 -1.90
CA PHE A 377 21.69 14.14 -0.55
C PHE A 377 21.19 15.18 0.44
N ASN A 378 20.23 14.81 1.26
CA ASN A 378 19.83 15.60 2.41
C ASN A 378 20.62 15.17 3.65
N LEU A 379 21.11 16.16 4.40
CA LEU A 379 21.89 15.95 5.59
C LEU A 379 21.14 16.56 6.79
N TYR A 380 20.84 15.75 7.79
CA TYR A 380 20.07 16.15 8.96
C TYR A 380 20.89 16.19 10.24
N ASP A 381 22.07 15.56 10.27
CA ASP A 381 22.96 15.52 11.42
C ASP A 381 24.43 15.30 11.01
N ASP A 382 25.35 15.15 11.98
CA ASP A 382 26.76 14.83 11.74
C ASP A 382 26.92 13.43 11.14
N MET A 383 27.54 13.37 9.97
CA MET A 383 27.87 12.11 9.27
C MET A 383 29.36 11.78 9.30
N SER A 384 30.16 12.40 10.18
CA SER A 384 31.60 12.13 10.33
C SER A 384 31.89 10.67 10.74
N GLY A 385 30.93 9.98 11.31
CA GLY A 385 31.03 8.56 11.67
C GLY A 385 30.85 7.59 10.49
N ILE A 386 30.62 8.09 9.26
CA ILE A 386 30.53 7.28 8.04
C ILE A 386 31.79 7.51 7.17
N ASP A 387 32.50 6.44 6.82
CA ASP A 387 33.61 6.47 5.87
C ASP A 387 33.10 6.45 4.43
N PHE A 388 33.08 7.62 3.79
CA PHE A 388 32.72 7.76 2.37
C PHE A 388 33.96 7.54 1.50
N LYS A 389 33.93 6.52 0.60
CA LYS A 389 35.10 6.23 -0.23
C LYS A 389 34.70 5.55 -1.57
N GLY A 390 35.33 6.01 -2.65
CA GLY A 390 35.20 5.35 -3.98
C GLY A 390 33.83 5.46 -4.63
N ASN A 391 32.96 6.34 -4.15
CA ASN A 391 31.65 6.56 -4.73
C ASN A 391 31.74 7.37 -6.03
N LEU A 392 30.87 7.10 -6.98
CA LEU A 392 30.77 7.80 -8.25
C LEU A 392 29.47 8.62 -8.31
N LEU A 393 29.62 9.89 -8.68
CA LEU A 393 28.51 10.86 -8.70
C LEU A 393 28.57 11.65 -10.02
N ASN A 394 27.46 11.78 -10.77
CA ASN A 394 27.43 12.67 -11.92
C ASN A 394 27.21 14.13 -11.52
N GLU A 395 27.43 15.07 -12.44
CA GLU A 395 27.38 16.52 -12.18
C GLU A 395 25.99 17.03 -11.74
N GLU A 396 24.93 16.34 -12.14
CA GLU A 396 23.56 16.75 -11.81
C GLU A 396 23.13 16.33 -10.39
N ALA A 397 23.80 15.34 -9.81
CA ALA A 397 23.58 14.94 -8.42
C ALA A 397 24.29 15.90 -7.47
N SER A 398 23.69 16.16 -6.32
CA SER A 398 24.27 17.06 -5.33
C SER A 398 24.45 16.41 -3.96
N THR A 399 25.63 16.63 -3.37
CA THR A 399 25.93 16.14 -2.02
C THR A 399 26.64 17.22 -1.20
N PRO A 400 26.28 17.41 0.08
CA PRO A 400 27.04 18.26 1.00
C PRO A 400 28.31 17.59 1.55
N ILE A 401 28.53 16.29 1.29
CA ILE A 401 29.69 15.53 1.70
C ILE A 401 30.91 15.92 0.84
N LYS A 402 31.97 16.36 1.48
CA LYS A 402 33.12 16.99 0.80
C LYS A 402 34.14 16.00 0.22
N SER A 403 34.13 14.74 0.62
CA SER A 403 35.10 13.73 0.21
C SER A 403 34.46 12.35 -0.03
N GLY A 404 35.19 11.47 -0.72
CA GLY A 404 34.76 10.09 -0.96
C GLY A 404 33.92 9.90 -2.23
N PHE A 405 33.72 10.97 -3.03
CA PHE A 405 32.99 10.96 -4.29
C PHE A 405 33.89 11.43 -5.42
N ALA A 406 33.90 10.69 -6.53
CA ALA A 406 34.54 11.08 -7.79
C ALA A 406 33.48 11.41 -8.82
N SER A 407 33.71 12.48 -9.57
CA SER A 407 32.82 12.84 -10.69
C SER A 407 32.86 11.81 -11.80
N THR A 408 31.72 11.52 -12.39
CA THR A 408 31.57 10.67 -13.57
C THR A 408 30.46 11.21 -14.49
N PRO A 409 30.56 11.03 -15.82
CA PRO A 409 29.45 11.40 -16.69
C PRO A 409 28.21 10.54 -16.41
N TYR A 410 27.04 11.07 -16.76
CA TYR A 410 25.80 10.29 -16.77
C TYR A 410 25.84 9.32 -17.97
N ASP A 411 26.41 8.15 -17.77
CA ASP A 411 26.60 7.11 -18.78
C ASP A 411 25.65 5.94 -18.51
N VAL A 412 24.37 6.14 -18.86
CA VAL A 412 23.28 5.19 -18.64
C VAL A 412 22.56 4.88 -19.93
N THR A 413 22.38 3.60 -20.23
CA THR A 413 21.63 3.11 -21.39
C THR A 413 20.58 2.08 -20.98
N VAL A 414 19.61 1.82 -21.86
CA VAL A 414 18.69 0.69 -21.67
C VAL A 414 19.40 -0.57 -22.17
N ASN A 415 19.59 -1.53 -21.29
CA ASN A 415 20.26 -2.78 -21.62
C ASN A 415 19.32 -3.81 -22.29
N LYS A 416 19.85 -4.95 -22.68
CA LYS A 416 19.08 -6.04 -23.35
C LYS A 416 17.91 -6.62 -22.53
N TYR A 417 17.83 -6.31 -21.24
CA TYR A 417 16.73 -6.71 -20.34
C TYR A 417 15.69 -5.60 -20.15
N GLY A 418 15.84 -4.47 -20.86
CA GLY A 418 14.94 -3.33 -20.74
C GLY A 418 15.16 -2.46 -19.51
N LEU A 419 16.27 -2.64 -18.79
CA LEU A 419 16.60 -1.90 -17.59
C LEU A 419 17.59 -0.78 -17.88
N LYS A 420 17.46 0.36 -17.22
CA LYS A 420 18.48 1.42 -17.21
C LYS A 420 19.75 0.86 -16.56
N SER A 421 20.88 0.94 -17.24
CA SER A 421 22.15 0.39 -16.77
C SER A 421 23.29 1.36 -16.96
N PRO A 422 24.12 1.59 -15.96
CA PRO A 422 25.41 2.22 -16.16
C PRO A 422 26.23 1.41 -17.17
N SER A 423 27.20 2.07 -17.83
CA SER A 423 28.12 1.37 -18.71
C SER A 423 28.90 0.27 -17.96
N LYS A 424 29.36 -0.72 -18.73
CA LYS A 424 30.18 -1.81 -18.17
C LYS A 424 31.40 -1.27 -17.42
N ALA A 425 32.02 -0.21 -17.93
CA ALA A 425 33.18 0.41 -17.31
C ALA A 425 32.88 0.97 -15.91
N LEU A 426 31.69 1.53 -15.70
CA LEU A 426 31.25 1.99 -14.37
C LEU A 426 30.92 0.81 -13.46
N LEU A 427 30.22 -0.20 -13.97
CA LEU A 427 29.90 -1.40 -13.19
C LEU A 427 31.15 -2.14 -12.69
N ASP A 428 32.16 -2.29 -13.56
CA ASP A 428 33.42 -2.95 -13.24
C ASP A 428 34.20 -2.19 -12.14
N LYS A 429 34.12 -0.84 -12.10
CA LYS A 429 34.79 -0.03 -11.05
C LYS A 429 34.29 -0.33 -9.64
N ILE A 430 33.02 -0.70 -9.50
CA ILE A 430 32.43 -1.04 -8.19
C ILE A 430 32.27 -2.54 -7.97
N GLY A 431 32.67 -3.38 -8.94
CA GLY A 431 32.51 -4.81 -8.86
C GLY A 431 31.05 -5.28 -8.95
N PHE A 432 30.16 -4.47 -9.53
CA PHE A 432 28.78 -4.86 -9.79
C PHE A 432 28.70 -5.69 -11.07
N GLY A 433 27.93 -6.75 -11.02
CA GLY A 433 27.70 -7.59 -12.20
C GLY A 433 26.78 -6.94 -13.23
N GLU A 434 26.22 -7.74 -14.12
CA GLU A 434 25.24 -7.25 -15.11
C GLU A 434 23.92 -6.81 -14.40
N VAL A 435 23.37 -5.67 -14.80
CA VAL A 435 22.05 -5.21 -14.33
C VAL A 435 20.98 -6.08 -14.97
N LYS A 436 20.45 -7.01 -14.19
CA LYS A 436 19.42 -7.98 -14.61
C LYS A 436 18.57 -8.34 -13.41
N LEU A 437 17.24 -8.37 -13.58
CA LEU A 437 16.35 -8.79 -12.49
C LEU A 437 16.72 -10.18 -11.98
N PRO A 438 16.83 -10.37 -10.67
CA PRO A 438 17.10 -11.68 -10.07
C PRO A 438 15.92 -12.65 -10.25
N VAL A 439 14.71 -12.10 -10.37
CA VAL A 439 13.46 -12.85 -10.60
C VAL A 439 12.47 -11.95 -11.34
N THR A 440 11.62 -12.54 -12.18
CA THR A 440 10.57 -11.83 -12.89
C THR A 440 9.18 -12.09 -12.26
N LYS A 441 8.21 -11.21 -12.57
CA LYS A 441 6.82 -11.40 -12.16
C LYS A 441 6.26 -12.77 -12.61
N ALA A 442 6.69 -13.27 -13.77
CA ALA A 442 6.23 -14.55 -14.32
C ALA A 442 6.73 -15.76 -13.52
N GLU A 443 7.95 -15.69 -12.98
CA GLU A 443 8.61 -16.77 -12.24
C GLU A 443 8.11 -16.88 -10.78
N THR A 444 7.33 -15.92 -10.28
CA THR A 444 6.88 -15.87 -8.89
C THR A 444 5.40 -16.22 -8.75
N GLY A 445 4.98 -16.63 -7.56
CA GLY A 445 3.59 -16.95 -7.26
C GLY A 445 3.05 -18.24 -7.85
N ALA A 446 1.81 -18.56 -7.54
CA ALA A 446 1.15 -19.78 -8.01
C ALA A 446 1.03 -19.79 -9.55
N SER A 447 1.49 -20.85 -10.18
CA SER A 447 1.59 -20.94 -11.65
C SER A 447 0.26 -20.89 -12.38
N PHE A 448 -0.82 -21.30 -11.73
CA PHE A 448 -2.18 -21.29 -12.27
C PHE A 448 -2.92 -19.95 -12.05
N TYR A 449 -2.33 -19.00 -11.28
CA TYR A 449 -2.98 -17.74 -10.94
C TYR A 449 -2.61 -16.65 -11.95
N SER A 450 -3.63 -16.00 -12.51
CA SER A 450 -3.43 -14.84 -13.39
C SER A 450 -3.05 -13.61 -12.58
N LYS A 451 -1.88 -13.03 -12.87
CA LYS A 451 -1.40 -11.77 -12.27
C LYS A 451 -1.84 -10.53 -13.06
N LYS A 452 -2.83 -10.69 -13.95
CA LYS A 452 -3.44 -9.56 -14.67
C LYS A 452 -4.40 -8.84 -13.76
N GLU A 453 -4.24 -7.55 -13.66
CA GLU A 453 -5.12 -6.67 -12.91
C GLU A 453 -6.25 -6.19 -13.81
N ALA A 454 -7.47 -6.26 -13.32
CA ALA A 454 -8.62 -5.66 -13.97
C ALA A 454 -8.88 -4.28 -13.32
N ILE A 455 -8.23 -3.23 -13.84
CA ILE A 455 -8.50 -1.86 -13.42
C ILE A 455 -9.66 -1.35 -14.27
N VAL A 456 -10.74 -0.93 -13.58
CA VAL A 456 -11.88 -0.28 -14.22
C VAL A 456 -11.74 1.23 -14.02
N ALA A 457 -11.42 1.94 -15.11
CA ALA A 457 -11.37 3.40 -15.09
C ALA A 457 -12.78 3.99 -15.25
N PHE A 458 -12.97 5.22 -14.80
CA PHE A 458 -14.15 6.01 -15.17
C PHE A 458 -14.26 6.07 -16.69
N GLN A 459 -15.49 6.09 -17.21
CA GLN A 459 -15.81 6.22 -18.63
C GLN A 459 -15.25 5.08 -19.54
N SER A 460 -14.91 3.93 -18.97
CA SER A 460 -14.39 2.79 -19.74
C SER A 460 -15.47 1.81 -20.22
N GLY A 461 -16.71 1.96 -19.71
CA GLY A 461 -17.85 1.11 -20.03
C GLY A 461 -18.77 1.70 -21.11
N LYS A 462 -20.03 1.26 -21.12
CA LYS A 462 -21.05 1.74 -22.06
C LYS A 462 -21.66 3.07 -21.63
N THR A 463 -22.19 3.81 -22.58
CA THR A 463 -23.00 5.02 -22.34
C THR A 463 -24.48 4.69 -22.20
N ILE A 464 -25.10 5.15 -21.13
CA ILE A 464 -26.54 5.00 -20.85
C ILE A 464 -27.16 6.40 -20.84
N ASN A 465 -28.03 6.69 -21.81
CA ASN A 465 -28.76 7.95 -21.84
C ASN A 465 -29.94 7.90 -20.87
N VAL A 466 -29.99 8.85 -19.93
CA VAL A 466 -30.99 8.91 -18.86
C VAL A 466 -31.93 10.07 -19.14
N LYS A 467 -33.20 9.76 -19.36
CA LYS A 467 -34.27 10.79 -19.55
C LYS A 467 -34.58 11.48 -18.23
N SER A 468 -34.92 12.78 -18.31
CA SER A 468 -35.37 13.53 -17.15
C SER A 468 -36.61 12.90 -16.51
N GLY A 469 -36.72 13.02 -15.18
CA GLY A 469 -37.85 12.46 -14.43
C GLY A 469 -37.52 12.07 -13.01
N THR A 470 -38.52 11.48 -12.33
CA THR A 470 -38.38 11.00 -10.96
C THR A 470 -37.74 9.60 -10.96
N ASP A 471 -36.68 9.43 -10.15
CA ASP A 471 -35.92 8.18 -9.93
C ASP A 471 -35.33 7.54 -11.21
N THR A 472 -35.24 8.30 -12.31
CA THR A 472 -34.67 7.77 -13.56
C THR A 472 -33.16 7.52 -13.45
N ILE A 473 -32.45 8.33 -12.63
CA ILE A 473 -31.03 8.11 -12.29
C ILE A 473 -30.89 6.80 -11.51
N LEU A 474 -31.76 6.53 -10.53
CA LEU A 474 -31.72 5.30 -9.73
C LEU A 474 -31.91 4.07 -10.62
N THR A 475 -32.91 4.10 -11.49
CA THR A 475 -33.15 3.01 -12.45
C THR A 475 -31.96 2.78 -13.37
N ALA A 476 -31.28 3.84 -13.80
CA ALA A 476 -30.09 3.72 -14.64
C ALA A 476 -28.89 3.14 -13.86
N LEU A 477 -28.71 3.54 -12.60
CA LEU A 477 -27.68 2.99 -11.70
C LEU A 477 -27.88 1.49 -11.47
N ASP A 478 -29.11 1.05 -11.16
CA ASP A 478 -29.45 -0.36 -10.93
C ASP A 478 -29.14 -1.25 -12.16
N ASN A 479 -29.15 -0.68 -13.37
CA ASN A 479 -28.88 -1.36 -14.63
C ASN A 479 -27.46 -1.11 -15.17
N SER A 480 -26.60 -0.42 -14.43
CA SER A 480 -25.25 -0.10 -14.85
C SER A 480 -24.24 -1.15 -14.39
N SER A 481 -23.06 -1.07 -14.97
CA SER A 481 -21.88 -1.88 -14.64
C SER A 481 -20.68 -0.97 -14.40
N ALA A 482 -19.63 -1.51 -13.81
CA ALA A 482 -18.41 -0.78 -13.53
C ALA A 482 -17.83 -0.12 -14.79
N GLY A 483 -17.54 1.20 -14.69
CA GLY A 483 -17.01 2.01 -15.78
C GLY A 483 -18.08 2.63 -16.71
N ASP A 484 -19.36 2.31 -16.55
CA ASP A 484 -20.44 2.88 -17.36
C ASP A 484 -20.61 4.39 -17.13
N VAL A 485 -21.20 5.06 -18.11
CA VAL A 485 -21.47 6.50 -18.10
C VAL A 485 -22.96 6.77 -18.22
N LEU A 486 -23.56 7.37 -17.20
CA LEU A 486 -24.92 7.87 -17.24
C LEU A 486 -24.93 9.30 -17.80
N VAL A 487 -25.50 9.48 -18.99
CA VAL A 487 -25.58 10.78 -19.65
C VAL A 487 -26.97 11.34 -19.48
N LEU A 488 -27.08 12.42 -18.68
CA LEU A 488 -28.31 13.14 -18.42
C LEU A 488 -28.65 14.11 -19.57
N GLU A 489 -29.94 14.38 -19.79
CA GLU A 489 -30.41 15.35 -20.78
C GLU A 489 -30.06 16.79 -20.35
N ASN A 490 -29.50 17.58 -21.25
CA ASN A 490 -29.21 19.00 -20.99
C ASN A 490 -30.49 19.75 -20.60
N GLY A 491 -30.40 20.53 -19.51
CA GLY A 491 -31.56 21.26 -18.95
C GLY A 491 -32.63 20.36 -18.33
N GLY A 492 -32.39 19.05 -18.25
CA GLY A 492 -33.32 18.08 -17.67
C GLY A 492 -33.52 18.31 -16.16
N LYS A 493 -34.68 17.85 -15.64
CA LYS A 493 -34.99 17.92 -14.21
C LYS A 493 -35.11 16.50 -13.67
N TYR A 494 -34.34 16.22 -12.62
CA TYR A 494 -34.24 14.90 -11.98
C TYR A 494 -34.59 15.02 -10.51
N LEU A 495 -35.53 14.20 -10.04
CA LEU A 495 -35.94 14.16 -8.64
C LEU A 495 -35.63 12.77 -8.07
N LEU A 496 -34.89 12.72 -6.98
CA LEU A 496 -34.59 11.50 -6.23
C LEU A 496 -35.59 11.36 -5.07
N THR A 497 -36.33 10.26 -5.02
CA THR A 497 -37.21 9.92 -3.89
C THR A 497 -36.59 8.87 -2.97
N LYS A 498 -35.42 8.31 -3.36
CA LYS A 498 -34.58 7.39 -2.60
C LYS A 498 -33.12 7.80 -2.72
N PHE A 499 -32.27 7.23 -1.92
CA PHE A 499 -30.80 7.41 -2.05
C PHE A 499 -30.31 6.74 -3.34
N ALA A 500 -29.39 7.39 -4.05
CA ALA A 500 -28.67 6.77 -5.14
C ALA A 500 -27.45 6.04 -4.55
N GLU A 501 -27.44 4.72 -4.55
CA GLU A 501 -26.33 3.92 -4.01
C GLU A 501 -25.36 3.52 -5.12
N VAL A 502 -24.06 3.86 -4.95
CA VAL A 502 -23.01 3.61 -5.91
C VAL A 502 -22.12 2.48 -5.39
N HIS A 503 -22.24 1.29 -5.99
CA HIS A 503 -21.51 0.08 -5.58
C HIS A 503 -20.33 -0.28 -6.50
N HIS A 504 -20.11 0.46 -7.57
CA HIS A 504 -19.02 0.26 -8.54
C HIS A 504 -18.61 1.60 -9.14
N PRO A 505 -17.45 1.70 -9.79
CA PRO A 505 -17.04 2.93 -10.48
C PRO A 505 -18.05 3.34 -11.55
N ILE A 506 -18.57 4.56 -11.46
CA ILE A 506 -19.60 5.10 -12.34
C ILE A 506 -19.38 6.57 -12.62
N THR A 507 -19.68 7.03 -13.83
CA THR A 507 -19.73 8.45 -14.20
C THR A 507 -21.19 8.89 -14.41
N ILE A 508 -21.59 9.99 -13.76
CA ILE A 508 -22.89 10.65 -13.99
C ILE A 508 -22.60 12.03 -14.57
N MET A 509 -22.98 12.28 -15.81
CA MET A 509 -22.61 13.51 -16.49
C MET A 509 -23.69 14.04 -17.42
N ALA A 510 -23.55 15.30 -17.82
CA ALA A 510 -24.25 15.84 -18.99
C ALA A 510 -23.25 16.32 -20.05
N LYS A 511 -23.67 16.41 -21.29
CA LYS A 511 -22.90 17.05 -22.36
C LYS A 511 -22.76 18.55 -22.06
N LYS A 512 -21.75 19.18 -22.63
CA LYS A 512 -21.58 20.62 -22.51
C LYS A 512 -22.84 21.36 -22.99
N GLY A 513 -23.39 22.23 -22.14
CA GLY A 513 -24.63 22.96 -22.39
C GLY A 513 -25.32 23.33 -21.08
N ASP A 514 -26.66 23.45 -21.08
CA ASP A 514 -27.45 23.73 -19.89
C ASP A 514 -27.39 22.55 -18.92
N LYS A 515 -26.88 22.81 -17.71
CA LYS A 515 -26.71 21.76 -16.69
C LYS A 515 -28.06 21.21 -16.26
N PRO A 516 -28.28 19.87 -16.28
CA PRO A 516 -29.47 19.27 -15.69
C PRO A 516 -29.48 19.48 -14.19
N VAL A 517 -30.68 19.71 -13.64
CA VAL A 517 -30.90 19.94 -12.21
C VAL A 517 -31.27 18.64 -11.53
N ILE A 518 -30.53 18.30 -10.47
CA ILE A 518 -30.79 17.14 -9.62
C ILE A 518 -31.24 17.64 -8.25
N ARG A 519 -32.41 17.19 -7.78
CA ARG A 519 -32.98 17.45 -6.47
C ARG A 519 -33.29 16.16 -5.75
N SER A 520 -33.45 16.20 -4.43
CA SER A 520 -33.80 15.04 -3.62
C SER A 520 -34.81 15.37 -2.54
N LEU A 521 -35.76 14.47 -2.34
CA LEU A 521 -36.67 14.45 -1.18
C LEU A 521 -36.07 13.67 0.01
N LYS A 522 -34.79 13.32 -0.07
CA LYS A 522 -34.05 12.59 0.99
C LYS A 522 -32.94 13.47 1.55
N PRO A 523 -32.49 13.20 2.80
CA PRO A 523 -31.37 13.90 3.40
C PRO A 523 -30.06 13.80 2.61
N ASN A 524 -29.83 12.67 1.94
CA ASN A 524 -28.65 12.43 1.08
C ASN A 524 -29.11 12.23 -0.36
N PHE A 525 -28.31 12.66 -1.34
CA PHE A 525 -28.62 12.39 -2.75
C PHE A 525 -27.93 11.10 -3.21
N ILE A 526 -26.61 10.99 -2.99
CA ILE A 526 -25.79 9.88 -3.47
C ILE A 526 -24.93 9.32 -2.31
N ASN A 527 -24.96 8.01 -2.14
CA ASN A 527 -24.10 7.28 -1.21
C ASN A 527 -23.07 6.46 -1.99
N ILE A 528 -21.78 6.66 -1.70
CA ILE A 528 -20.71 5.80 -2.20
C ILE A 528 -20.58 4.62 -1.24
N GLU A 529 -20.93 3.43 -1.70
CA GLU A 529 -20.87 2.19 -0.94
C GLU A 529 -19.57 1.42 -1.22
N ASN A 530 -19.30 0.36 -0.45
CA ASN A 530 -18.07 -0.41 -0.60
C ASN A 530 -17.91 -0.97 -2.03
N GLY A 531 -16.83 -0.62 -2.72
CA GLY A 531 -16.60 -0.93 -4.13
C GLY A 531 -17.01 0.18 -5.10
N GLY A 532 -17.77 1.18 -4.62
CA GLY A 532 -18.18 2.34 -5.41
C GLY A 532 -17.04 3.33 -5.61
N ALA A 533 -17.10 4.04 -6.74
CA ALA A 533 -16.36 5.26 -7.02
C ALA A 533 -17.21 6.13 -7.93
N LEU A 534 -17.11 7.46 -7.77
CA LEU A 534 -18.03 8.38 -8.43
C LEU A 534 -17.31 9.49 -9.17
N GLU A 535 -17.67 9.67 -10.43
CA GLU A 535 -17.35 10.89 -11.18
C GLU A 535 -18.65 11.62 -11.53
N VAL A 536 -18.71 12.94 -11.26
CA VAL A 536 -19.83 13.80 -11.64
C VAL A 536 -19.32 14.97 -12.46
N GLU A 537 -19.96 15.23 -13.60
CA GLU A 537 -19.53 16.28 -14.52
C GLU A 537 -20.71 17.03 -15.18
N ASN A 538 -20.60 18.36 -15.28
CA ASN A 538 -21.58 19.22 -15.95
C ASN A 538 -23.01 19.13 -15.36
N LEU A 539 -23.16 19.03 -14.05
CA LEU A 539 -24.42 18.87 -13.34
C LEU A 539 -24.73 20.07 -12.44
N TRP A 540 -26.00 20.23 -12.07
CA TRP A 540 -26.44 21.18 -11.04
C TRP A 540 -27.16 20.43 -9.93
N PHE A 541 -26.60 20.44 -8.73
CA PHE A 541 -27.25 19.95 -7.52
C PHE A 541 -27.93 21.12 -6.80
N ASP A 542 -29.24 20.99 -6.56
CA ASP A 542 -30.08 21.98 -5.93
C ASP A 542 -30.73 21.39 -4.67
N GLY A 543 -30.43 21.95 -3.50
CA GLY A 543 -30.89 21.46 -2.20
C GLY A 543 -32.27 21.92 -1.77
N ALA A 544 -32.93 22.81 -2.53
CA ALA A 544 -34.15 23.51 -2.10
C ALA A 544 -35.34 22.59 -1.74
N GLU A 545 -35.42 21.37 -2.31
CA GLU A 545 -36.50 20.41 -2.03
C GLU A 545 -36.12 19.36 -0.96
N SER A 546 -34.91 19.45 -0.41
CA SER A 546 -34.45 18.50 0.63
C SER A 546 -35.23 18.70 1.95
N PRO A 547 -35.43 17.62 2.73
CA PRO A 547 -36.10 17.73 4.02
C PRO A 547 -35.26 18.54 5.02
N ASP A 548 -35.89 19.17 6.00
CA ASP A 548 -35.20 19.77 7.16
C ASP A 548 -34.70 18.64 8.09
N TYR A 549 -33.50 18.14 7.77
CA TYR A 549 -32.86 17.10 8.53
C TYR A 549 -31.40 17.47 8.81
N LYS A 550 -31.01 17.52 10.09
CA LYS A 550 -29.66 17.88 10.50
C LYS A 550 -28.62 16.93 9.91
N GLY A 551 -27.71 17.46 9.11
CA GLY A 551 -26.63 16.71 8.49
C GLY A 551 -26.96 16.18 7.09
N ASN A 552 -27.88 16.85 6.38
CA ASN A 552 -28.08 16.64 4.95
C ASN A 552 -26.76 16.73 4.18
N ASN A 553 -26.66 15.98 3.10
CA ASN A 553 -25.50 16.07 2.21
C ASN A 553 -25.85 15.67 0.76
N ILE A 554 -25.12 16.17 -0.21
CA ILE A 554 -25.27 15.76 -1.61
C ILE A 554 -24.63 14.39 -1.80
N ILE A 555 -23.38 14.24 -1.39
CA ILE A 555 -22.64 12.97 -1.52
C ILE A 555 -22.10 12.59 -0.14
N ASN A 556 -22.28 11.34 0.25
CA ASN A 556 -21.57 10.79 1.40
C ASN A 556 -21.01 9.40 1.10
N THR A 557 -20.13 8.94 1.96
CA THR A 557 -19.69 7.54 1.95
C THR A 557 -20.60 6.69 2.81
N SER A 558 -20.50 5.36 2.67
CA SER A 558 -21.24 4.41 3.49
C SER A 558 -21.19 4.74 4.99
N SER A 559 -22.24 4.49 5.69
CA SER A 559 -22.30 4.61 7.16
C SER A 559 -21.59 3.47 7.90
N THR A 560 -21.23 2.41 7.16
CA THR A 560 -20.43 1.28 7.64
C THR A 560 -19.03 1.34 7.05
N SER A 561 -18.09 0.63 7.66
CA SER A 561 -16.71 0.57 7.18
C SER A 561 -16.62 0.04 5.74
N MET A 562 -15.70 0.60 4.96
CA MET A 562 -15.41 0.20 3.58
C MET A 562 -13.96 -0.30 3.49
N ASN A 563 -13.77 -1.52 3.04
CA ASN A 563 -12.43 -2.05 2.84
C ASN A 563 -11.86 -1.79 1.44
N ILE A 564 -12.67 -1.33 0.49
CA ILE A 564 -12.21 -0.90 -0.85
C ILE A 564 -12.08 0.61 -0.85
N ASN A 565 -10.94 1.11 -1.29
CA ASN A 565 -10.73 2.54 -1.46
C ASN A 565 -11.61 3.05 -2.61
N TYR A 566 -12.16 4.26 -2.44
CA TYR A 566 -12.95 4.91 -3.49
C TYR A 566 -12.18 6.09 -4.10
N SER A 567 -12.68 6.59 -5.21
CA SER A 567 -12.31 7.90 -5.77
C SER A 567 -13.55 8.73 -6.01
N LEU A 568 -13.44 10.04 -5.82
CA LEU A 568 -14.49 11.02 -6.12
C LEU A 568 -13.91 12.10 -7.05
N SER A 569 -14.48 12.23 -8.25
CA SER A 569 -14.13 13.29 -9.19
C SER A 569 -15.35 14.18 -9.45
N VAL A 570 -15.20 15.47 -9.21
CA VAL A 570 -16.25 16.49 -9.35
C VAL A 570 -15.75 17.56 -10.30
N ARG A 571 -16.40 17.70 -11.46
CA ARG A 571 -15.93 18.62 -12.51
C ARG A 571 -17.05 19.48 -13.06
N ASN A 572 -16.80 20.78 -13.12
CA ASN A 572 -17.70 21.75 -13.76
C ASN A 572 -19.17 21.61 -13.30
N ILE A 573 -19.41 21.41 -11.99
CA ILE A 573 -20.75 21.37 -11.43
C ILE A 573 -21.16 22.72 -10.85
N LYS A 574 -22.48 22.86 -10.62
CA LYS A 574 -23.05 23.93 -9.81
C LYS A 574 -23.77 23.33 -8.62
N VAL A 575 -23.60 23.91 -7.45
CA VAL A 575 -24.27 23.49 -6.20
C VAL A 575 -24.91 24.73 -5.57
N THR A 576 -26.22 24.68 -5.33
CA THR A 576 -26.95 25.80 -4.74
C THR A 576 -27.94 25.35 -3.68
N ASP A 577 -28.30 26.32 -2.82
CA ASP A 577 -29.45 26.22 -1.90
C ASP A 577 -29.36 25.03 -0.93
N LEU A 578 -28.14 24.77 -0.43
CA LEU A 578 -27.93 23.84 0.67
C LEU A 578 -28.16 24.56 2.00
N ASP A 579 -29.38 25.11 2.21
CA ASP A 579 -29.70 26.03 3.31
C ASP A 579 -31.02 25.76 4.02
N VAL A 580 -31.70 24.64 3.69
CA VAL A 580 -32.96 24.24 4.37
C VAL A 580 -32.78 23.98 5.87
N ASN A 581 -31.54 23.83 6.34
CA ASN A 581 -31.16 23.74 7.76
C ASN A 581 -29.74 24.31 7.98
N GLY A 582 -29.25 24.30 9.22
CA GLY A 582 -27.94 24.87 9.58
C GLY A 582 -26.71 24.00 9.26
N TYR A 583 -26.88 22.79 8.72
CA TYR A 583 -25.80 21.80 8.55
C TYR A 583 -26.01 20.95 7.29
N PHE A 584 -26.06 21.57 6.13
CA PHE A 584 -26.20 20.89 4.87
C PHE A 584 -24.87 20.89 4.12
N TYR A 585 -24.23 19.74 4.01
CA TYR A 585 -22.90 19.53 3.44
C TYR A 585 -22.97 19.19 1.95
N PHE A 586 -21.92 19.48 1.19
CA PHE A 586 -21.81 18.92 -0.16
C PHE A 586 -21.30 17.48 -0.11
N PHE A 587 -20.15 17.25 0.54
CA PHE A 587 -19.57 15.91 0.68
C PHE A 587 -19.24 15.61 2.15
N LYS A 588 -19.50 14.36 2.55
CA LYS A 588 -19.17 13.87 3.88
C LYS A 588 -18.52 12.48 3.82
N ALA A 589 -17.26 12.40 4.29
CA ALA A 589 -16.59 11.12 4.52
C ALA A 589 -16.94 10.60 5.92
N ASN A 590 -17.53 9.40 6.00
CA ASN A 590 -17.78 8.74 7.29
C ASN A 590 -16.51 7.99 7.75
N ALA A 591 -16.41 7.73 9.07
CA ALA A 591 -15.32 6.97 9.65
C ALA A 591 -15.22 5.54 9.07
N GLY A 592 -14.01 5.02 8.94
CA GLY A 592 -13.75 3.72 8.33
C GLY A 592 -13.86 3.69 6.81
N THR A 593 -13.92 4.85 6.14
CA THR A 593 -13.92 4.95 4.67
C THR A 593 -12.70 5.72 4.20
N PHE A 594 -12.10 5.32 3.08
CA PHE A 594 -10.84 5.91 2.61
C PHE A 594 -10.85 6.13 1.10
N ALA A 595 -10.51 7.34 0.69
CA ALA A 595 -10.36 7.71 -0.73
C ALA A 595 -8.90 7.65 -1.18
N ASP A 596 -8.64 7.04 -2.33
CA ASP A 596 -7.35 7.21 -3.02
C ASP A 596 -7.20 8.64 -3.55
N SER A 597 -8.30 9.22 -4.05
CA SER A 597 -8.33 10.60 -4.53
C SER A 597 -9.71 11.24 -4.40
N ILE A 598 -9.71 12.53 -4.07
CA ILE A 598 -10.87 13.42 -4.19
C ILE A 598 -10.44 14.64 -5.01
N GLU A 599 -11.14 14.90 -6.10
CA GLU A 599 -10.91 16.05 -6.96
C GLU A 599 -12.16 16.92 -7.07
N ILE A 600 -12.04 18.23 -6.78
CA ILE A 600 -13.09 19.22 -6.96
C ILE A 600 -12.56 20.29 -7.91
N LEU A 601 -13.06 20.30 -9.14
CA LEU A 601 -12.49 21.09 -10.22
C LEU A 601 -13.53 21.98 -10.90
N ASP A 602 -13.17 23.22 -11.20
CA ASP A 602 -13.90 24.17 -12.05
C ASP A 602 -15.39 24.32 -11.69
N SER A 603 -15.73 24.28 -10.39
CA SER A 603 -17.09 24.17 -9.91
C SER A 603 -17.54 25.37 -9.09
N GLU A 604 -18.86 25.58 -9.00
CA GLU A 604 -19.48 26.69 -8.27
C GLU A 604 -20.31 26.17 -7.09
N PHE A 605 -20.06 26.73 -5.91
CA PHE A 605 -20.76 26.42 -4.67
C PHE A 605 -21.33 27.71 -4.07
N ILE A 606 -22.64 27.80 -3.99
CA ILE A 606 -23.32 29.06 -3.63
C ILE A 606 -24.44 28.80 -2.61
N ASN A 607 -24.48 29.55 -1.52
CA ASN A 607 -25.51 29.49 -0.49
C ASN A 607 -25.56 28.11 0.22
N ILE A 608 -24.53 27.83 1.02
CA ILE A 608 -24.35 26.54 1.68
C ILE A 608 -24.15 26.75 3.18
N THR A 609 -24.88 25.99 4.00
CA THR A 609 -24.84 26.12 5.46
C THR A 609 -23.82 25.25 6.15
N GLY A 610 -23.50 24.06 5.58
CA GLY A 610 -22.46 23.15 6.07
C GLY A 610 -21.13 23.36 5.36
N ALA A 611 -20.16 22.49 5.64
CA ALA A 611 -18.90 22.45 4.92
C ALA A 611 -19.08 21.88 3.50
N ILE A 612 -18.20 22.29 2.57
CA ILE A 612 -18.17 21.64 1.25
C ILE A 612 -17.60 20.25 1.38
N LEU A 613 -16.46 20.07 2.05
CA LEU A 613 -15.85 18.76 2.28
C LEU A 613 -15.70 18.53 3.79
N GLN A 614 -16.55 17.68 4.38
CA GLN A 614 -16.46 17.24 5.76
C GLN A 614 -15.70 15.92 5.84
N MET A 615 -14.41 15.97 6.20
CA MET A 615 -13.50 14.82 6.24
C MET A 615 -12.76 14.71 7.59
N ASN A 616 -13.49 14.92 8.68
CA ASN A 616 -12.98 14.94 10.06
C ASN A 616 -13.74 13.96 10.98
N ARG A 617 -14.22 12.85 10.42
CA ARG A 617 -14.97 11.84 11.20
C ARG A 617 -14.05 10.81 11.86
N GLU A 618 -12.82 10.66 11.38
CA GLU A 618 -11.76 9.99 12.10
C GLU A 618 -11.29 10.91 13.23
N VAL A 619 -11.27 10.40 14.47
CA VAL A 619 -11.05 11.24 15.65
C VAL A 619 -10.01 10.68 16.63
N ASP A 620 -9.36 9.57 16.27
CA ASP A 620 -8.31 8.97 17.09
C ASP A 620 -6.94 9.60 16.85
N ASP A 621 -5.96 9.24 17.69
CA ASP A 621 -4.56 9.66 17.58
C ASP A 621 -3.66 8.60 16.91
N LEU A 622 -4.24 7.66 16.16
CA LEU A 622 -3.53 6.53 15.56
C LEU A 622 -3.07 6.78 14.11
N GLY A 623 -3.15 8.01 13.65
CA GLY A 623 -2.74 8.39 12.31
C GLY A 623 -3.73 7.99 11.20
N VAL A 624 -4.97 7.66 11.56
CA VAL A 624 -6.03 7.34 10.59
C VAL A 624 -6.55 8.62 9.94
N TYR A 625 -6.85 8.55 8.66
CA TYR A 625 -7.40 9.66 7.86
C TYR A 625 -8.27 9.13 6.71
N SER A 626 -8.99 10.02 6.02
CA SER A 626 -10.06 9.64 5.08
C SER A 626 -9.71 9.80 3.59
N VAL A 627 -8.58 10.43 3.25
CA VAL A 627 -8.19 10.67 1.85
C VAL A 627 -6.68 10.73 1.68
N GLU A 628 -6.14 10.02 0.69
CA GLU A 628 -4.72 10.10 0.35
C GLU A 628 -4.39 11.40 -0.41
N ASN A 629 -5.09 11.65 -1.52
CA ASN A 629 -4.86 12.81 -2.38
C ASN A 629 -6.12 13.66 -2.50
N LEU A 630 -6.04 14.94 -2.10
CA LEU A 630 -7.12 15.90 -2.24
C LEU A 630 -6.67 17.03 -3.16
N THR A 631 -7.43 17.28 -4.23
CA THR A 631 -7.23 18.41 -5.15
C THR A 631 -8.47 19.28 -5.20
N ILE A 632 -8.31 20.58 -4.95
CA ILE A 632 -9.37 21.60 -5.06
C ILE A 632 -8.84 22.72 -5.97
N SER A 633 -9.34 22.82 -7.20
CA SER A 633 -8.78 23.74 -8.19
C SER A 633 -9.84 24.41 -9.07
N GLY A 634 -9.66 25.70 -9.35
CA GLY A 634 -10.50 26.46 -10.28
C GLY A 634 -11.91 26.77 -9.79
N ASN A 635 -12.21 26.61 -8.49
CA ASN A 635 -13.57 26.71 -7.97
C ASN A 635 -13.94 28.11 -7.47
N THR A 636 -15.25 28.38 -7.45
CA THR A 636 -15.84 29.53 -6.78
C THR A 636 -16.71 29.09 -5.61
N PHE A 637 -16.39 29.58 -4.41
CA PHE A 637 -17.15 29.35 -3.18
C PHE A 637 -17.72 30.67 -2.70
N LYS A 638 -19.04 30.77 -2.62
CA LYS A 638 -19.72 31.98 -2.23
C LYS A 638 -20.81 31.70 -1.20
N ASP A 639 -20.84 32.50 -0.11
CA ASP A 639 -21.84 32.37 0.96
C ASP A 639 -21.89 30.97 1.56
N VAL A 640 -20.70 30.40 1.92
CA VAL A 640 -20.55 29.13 2.61
C VAL A 640 -20.33 29.38 4.10
N LYS A 641 -21.24 28.93 4.96
CA LYS A 641 -21.22 29.28 6.39
C LYS A 641 -20.12 28.55 7.19
N GLU A 642 -19.74 27.35 6.78
CA GLU A 642 -18.65 26.58 7.37
C GLU A 642 -17.42 26.55 6.44
N GLU A 643 -16.55 25.56 6.57
CA GLU A 643 -15.31 25.43 5.78
C GLU A 643 -15.57 24.96 4.34
N VAL A 644 -14.68 25.36 3.43
CA VAL A 644 -14.53 24.63 2.15
C VAL A 644 -14.04 23.21 2.43
N VAL A 645 -13.09 23.04 3.35
CA VAL A 645 -12.58 21.71 3.72
C VAL A 645 -12.26 21.68 5.21
N THR A 646 -12.70 20.61 5.87
CA THR A 646 -12.24 20.22 7.19
C THR A 646 -11.69 18.81 7.12
N LEU A 647 -10.37 18.66 7.32
CA LEU A 647 -9.64 17.39 7.17
C LEU A 647 -8.88 17.08 8.45
N TYR A 648 -9.02 15.84 8.94
CA TYR A 648 -8.40 15.37 10.17
C TYR A 648 -7.51 14.15 9.92
N ARG A 649 -6.31 14.19 10.47
CA ARG A 649 -5.42 13.07 10.74
C ARG A 649 -4.78 13.31 12.10
N GLY A 650 -5.09 12.47 13.08
CA GLY A 650 -4.54 12.58 14.43
C GLY A 650 -3.22 11.85 14.61
N GLY A 651 -2.57 12.12 15.77
CA GLY A 651 -1.37 11.41 16.22
C GLY A 651 -0.09 11.73 15.47
N PHE A 652 0.97 11.01 15.87
CA PHE A 652 2.35 11.19 15.40
C PHE A 652 2.89 9.95 14.66
N ASP A 653 2.03 9.06 14.21
CA ASP A 653 2.46 7.85 13.50
C ASP A 653 3.05 8.20 12.13
N GLU A 654 4.28 7.77 11.89
CA GLU A 654 5.03 8.04 10.66
C GLU A 654 4.80 6.98 9.56
N SER A 655 3.93 5.99 9.79
CA SER A 655 3.72 4.85 8.86
C SER A 655 2.85 5.16 7.64
N THR A 656 2.24 6.36 7.57
CA THR A 656 1.31 6.75 6.51
C THR A 656 1.92 7.76 5.54
N PHE A 657 1.39 7.85 4.31
CA PHE A 657 1.87 8.76 3.27
C PHE A 657 1.18 10.13 3.33
N GLY A 658 -0.14 10.15 3.40
CA GLY A 658 -0.98 11.32 3.37
C GLY A 658 -1.53 11.76 4.71
N PRO A 659 -2.48 12.69 4.67
CA PRO A 659 -3.09 13.33 3.51
C PRO A 659 -2.14 14.23 2.71
N ILE A 660 -2.30 14.21 1.38
CA ILE A 660 -1.60 15.10 0.44
C ILE A 660 -2.64 16.02 -0.17
N VAL A 661 -2.50 17.33 0.02
CA VAL A 661 -3.52 18.32 -0.35
C VAL A 661 -2.95 19.37 -1.29
N THR A 662 -3.61 19.59 -2.41
CA THR A 662 -3.30 20.66 -3.38
C THR A 662 -4.53 21.54 -3.58
N ILE A 663 -4.38 22.85 -3.32
CA ILE A 663 -5.42 23.85 -3.48
C ILE A 663 -4.86 24.98 -4.36
N THR A 664 -5.48 25.22 -5.50
CA THR A 664 -4.98 26.23 -6.44
C THR A 664 -6.12 26.90 -7.21
N ASP A 665 -5.92 28.16 -7.57
CA ASP A 665 -6.82 28.91 -8.45
C ASP A 665 -8.29 28.95 -7.99
N ASN A 666 -8.53 29.11 -6.67
CA ASN A 666 -9.88 29.19 -6.13
C ASN A 666 -10.24 30.61 -5.70
N LYS A 667 -11.55 30.90 -5.68
CA LYS A 667 -12.12 32.17 -5.21
C LYS A 667 -13.09 31.89 -4.08
N LEU A 668 -12.82 32.46 -2.90
CA LEU A 668 -13.67 32.36 -1.72
C LEU A 668 -14.24 33.75 -1.39
N SER A 669 -15.56 33.85 -1.29
CA SER A 669 -16.27 35.06 -0.90
C SER A 669 -17.29 34.73 0.18
N ASN A 670 -17.17 35.37 1.35
CA ASN A 670 -18.05 35.17 2.50
C ASN A 670 -18.09 33.69 2.98
N VAL A 671 -16.91 33.09 3.20
CA VAL A 671 -16.74 31.70 3.61
C VAL A 671 -16.30 31.60 5.06
N GLY A 672 -16.86 30.64 5.82
CA GLY A 672 -16.46 30.29 7.19
C GLY A 672 -16.93 31.30 8.26
N LYS A 673 -17.97 32.08 8.00
CA LYS A 673 -18.49 33.12 8.92
C LYS A 673 -19.86 32.80 9.52
N GLY A 674 -20.31 31.55 9.48
CA GLY A 674 -21.55 31.11 10.12
C GLY A 674 -21.53 31.33 11.63
N SER A 675 -22.63 31.73 12.23
CA SER A 675 -22.71 31.98 13.68
C SER A 675 -22.54 30.72 14.53
N THR A 676 -22.81 29.56 13.98
CA THR A 676 -22.66 28.26 14.64
C THR A 676 -21.33 27.56 14.30
N HIS A 677 -20.53 28.14 13.42
CA HIS A 677 -19.29 27.59 12.95
C HIS A 677 -18.22 27.57 14.06
N ARG A 678 -17.72 26.37 14.41
CA ARG A 678 -16.87 26.16 15.59
C ARG A 678 -15.40 26.46 15.35
N SER A 679 -14.85 26.07 14.18
CA SER A 679 -13.43 26.28 13.89
C SER A 679 -13.12 27.74 13.59
N GLY A 680 -14.10 28.49 13.08
CA GLY A 680 -13.93 29.85 12.61
C GLY A 680 -12.89 29.95 11.50
N ALA A 681 -12.77 28.92 10.67
CA ALA A 681 -11.84 28.86 9.54
C ALA A 681 -12.58 28.73 8.21
N SER A 682 -12.00 29.23 7.13
CA SER A 682 -12.48 28.93 5.76
C SER A 682 -11.99 27.58 5.26
N MET A 683 -10.86 27.14 5.76
CA MET A 683 -10.26 25.83 5.54
C MET A 683 -9.56 25.39 6.84
N TYR A 684 -9.79 24.17 7.28
CA TYR A 684 -9.19 23.61 8.50
C TYR A 684 -8.45 22.31 8.21
N PHE A 685 -7.14 22.30 8.49
CA PHE A 685 -6.26 21.15 8.26
C PHE A 685 -5.62 20.71 9.56
N HIS A 686 -5.90 19.48 9.97
CA HIS A 686 -5.31 18.84 11.14
C HIS A 686 -4.45 17.65 10.69
N GLY A 687 -3.14 17.70 10.92
CA GLY A 687 -2.20 16.61 10.66
C GLY A 687 -1.91 16.30 9.19
N VAL A 688 -2.22 17.22 8.28
CA VAL A 688 -1.94 17.05 6.84
C VAL A 688 -0.43 16.96 6.61
N GLN A 689 0.02 15.91 5.88
CA GLN A 689 1.44 15.64 5.68
C GLN A 689 2.08 16.52 4.61
N LYS A 690 1.34 16.80 3.55
CA LYS A 690 1.79 17.69 2.48
C LYS A 690 0.64 18.61 2.07
N LEU A 691 0.79 19.91 2.29
CA LEU A 691 -0.19 20.91 1.92
C LEU A 691 0.43 21.96 1.00
N ASN A 692 -0.17 22.17 -0.14
CA ASN A 692 0.19 23.24 -1.06
C ASN A 692 -1.04 24.07 -1.39
N ILE A 693 -1.02 25.35 -1.02
CA ILE A 693 -2.07 26.32 -1.36
C ILE A 693 -1.44 27.40 -2.23
N SER A 694 -1.99 27.64 -3.43
CA SER A 694 -1.49 28.69 -4.33
C SER A 694 -2.61 29.38 -5.12
N ASP A 695 -2.31 30.55 -5.67
CA ASP A 695 -3.13 31.27 -6.65
C ASP A 695 -4.61 31.41 -6.25
N THR A 696 -4.88 31.47 -4.95
CA THR A 696 -6.23 31.46 -4.36
C THR A 696 -6.53 32.82 -3.69
N THR A 697 -7.78 33.26 -3.80
CA THR A 697 -8.21 34.53 -3.24
C THR A 697 -9.31 34.35 -2.21
N TRP A 698 -9.21 35.09 -1.11
CA TRP A 698 -10.23 35.24 -0.07
C TRP A 698 -10.74 36.68 -0.04
N ASP A 699 -12.03 36.81 -0.04
CA ASP A 699 -12.71 38.10 0.17
C ASP A 699 -13.75 37.95 1.30
N ASN A 700 -13.68 38.79 2.32
CA ASN A 700 -14.59 38.77 3.46
C ASN A 700 -14.81 37.37 4.05
N SER A 701 -13.76 36.55 4.16
CA SER A 701 -13.84 35.16 4.60
C SER A 701 -13.11 34.93 5.92
N ALA A 702 -13.34 33.76 6.55
CA ALA A 702 -12.55 33.35 7.70
C ALA A 702 -11.13 32.93 7.28
N PRO A 703 -10.13 32.96 8.19
CA PRO A 703 -8.76 32.58 7.87
C PRO A 703 -8.60 31.09 7.59
N VAL A 704 -7.48 30.70 7.01
CA VAL A 704 -7.00 29.31 6.97
C VAL A 704 -6.47 28.92 8.36
N SER A 705 -6.80 27.73 8.84
CA SER A 705 -6.32 27.21 10.13
C SER A 705 -5.56 25.91 9.93
N LEU A 706 -4.35 25.85 10.48
CA LEU A 706 -3.40 24.72 10.39
C LEU A 706 -3.15 24.18 11.80
N TYR A 707 -3.28 22.87 11.96
CA TYR A 707 -2.82 22.16 13.15
C TYR A 707 -1.79 21.12 12.72
N LEU A 708 -0.52 21.49 12.83
CA LEU A 708 0.63 20.71 12.39
C LEU A 708 1.00 19.73 13.52
N THR A 709 0.68 18.44 13.37
CA THR A 709 0.83 17.44 14.43
C THR A 709 2.01 16.52 14.23
N ASN A 710 2.36 16.22 13.02
CA ASN A 710 3.37 15.22 12.75
C ASN A 710 4.73 15.86 12.51
N GLY A 711 5.78 15.15 12.90
CA GLY A 711 7.15 15.58 13.02
C GLY A 711 7.74 16.40 11.88
N GLU A 712 7.15 16.36 10.68
CA GLU A 712 7.68 17.16 9.56
C GLU A 712 6.64 17.37 8.45
N PRO A 713 5.45 17.94 8.71
CA PRO A 713 4.52 18.26 7.63
C PRO A 713 5.15 19.30 6.70
N VAL A 714 5.01 19.10 5.40
CA VAL A 714 5.46 20.06 4.39
C VAL A 714 4.28 20.91 3.98
N THR A 715 4.24 22.15 4.49
CA THR A 715 3.17 23.10 4.19
C THR A 715 3.72 24.35 3.50
N MET A 716 3.20 24.66 2.31
CA MET A 716 3.52 25.84 1.53
C MET A 716 2.25 26.59 1.15
N ILE A 717 2.21 27.89 1.46
CA ILE A 717 1.15 28.80 1.03
C ILE A 717 1.81 29.94 0.25
N LYS A 718 1.47 30.07 -1.04
CA LYS A 718 2.13 31.03 -1.93
C LYS A 718 1.17 31.70 -2.91
N ASP A 719 1.52 32.93 -3.32
CA ASP A 719 0.82 33.68 -4.37
C ASP A 719 -0.69 33.84 -4.07
N VAL A 720 -1.05 34.18 -2.83
CA VAL A 720 -2.44 34.29 -2.37
C VAL A 720 -2.81 35.71 -1.94
N VAL A 721 -4.09 36.05 -2.08
CA VAL A 721 -4.65 37.35 -1.65
C VAL A 721 -5.75 37.09 -0.63
N MET A 722 -5.63 37.71 0.55
CA MET A 722 -6.58 37.65 1.66
C MET A 722 -7.12 39.05 1.95
N LYS A 723 -8.28 39.38 1.37
CA LYS A 723 -8.95 40.67 1.54
C LYS A 723 -10.04 40.56 2.60
N ASP A 724 -10.07 41.49 3.56
CA ASP A 724 -11.00 41.46 4.70
C ASP A 724 -11.08 40.08 5.39
N THR A 725 -9.92 39.40 5.44
CA THR A 725 -9.74 38.03 5.94
C THR A 725 -8.65 38.03 6.99
N GLY A 726 -8.84 37.30 8.09
CA GLY A 726 -7.83 37.17 9.15
C GLY A 726 -6.56 36.50 8.66
N LYS A 727 -5.45 36.70 9.39
CA LYS A 727 -4.18 36.05 9.11
C LYS A 727 -4.30 34.53 9.26
N ILE A 728 -3.48 33.79 8.52
CA ILE A 728 -3.31 32.32 8.69
C ILE A 728 -3.05 32.01 10.16
N ARG A 729 -3.77 31.04 10.71
CA ARG A 729 -3.60 30.55 12.08
C ARG A 729 -2.92 29.19 12.06
N ALA A 730 -1.88 29.02 12.86
CA ALA A 730 -1.18 27.74 13.02
C ALA A 730 -0.80 27.53 14.49
N ASN A 731 -0.68 26.28 14.89
CA ASN A 731 -0.22 25.92 16.25
C ASN A 731 1.31 26.03 16.43
N ASN A 732 2.07 26.07 15.33
CA ASN A 732 3.51 26.30 15.33
C ASN A 732 3.97 26.89 13.97
N ASP A 733 5.27 27.22 13.86
CA ASP A 733 5.87 27.87 12.69
C ASP A 733 6.34 26.90 11.59
N GLY A 734 5.91 25.63 11.61
CA GLY A 734 6.30 24.56 10.67
C GLY A 734 5.73 24.70 9.25
N TYR A 735 5.29 25.89 8.84
CA TYR A 735 4.81 26.16 7.49
C TYR A 735 5.59 27.29 6.82
N LYS A 736 5.59 27.30 5.49
CA LYS A 736 6.27 28.32 4.68
C LYS A 736 5.26 29.15 3.90
N THR A 737 5.55 30.44 3.77
CA THR A 737 4.74 31.36 2.97
C THR A 737 5.60 32.09 1.94
N LYS A 738 5.00 32.42 0.77
CA LYS A 738 5.61 33.24 -0.26
C LYS A 738 4.54 34.09 -0.95
N ASN A 739 4.76 35.39 -1.12
CA ASN A 739 3.82 36.30 -1.78
C ASN A 739 2.38 36.21 -1.20
N VAL A 740 2.23 36.23 0.11
CA VAL A 740 0.92 36.30 0.79
C VAL A 740 0.57 37.77 1.00
N THR A 741 -0.54 38.24 0.39
CA THR A 741 -1.00 39.63 0.48
C THR A 741 -2.25 39.72 1.33
N TYR A 742 -2.22 40.54 2.39
CA TYR A 742 -3.37 40.90 3.22
C TYR A 742 -3.85 42.27 2.83
N LYS A 743 -5.13 42.45 2.49
CA LYS A 743 -5.77 43.71 2.10
C LYS A 743 -6.93 44.06 3.01
#